data_8c154b2d3678d078475f0db73039ed91
#
_entry.id   8c154b2d3678d078475f0db73039ed91
#
_cell.length_a   1.000
_cell.length_b   1.000
_cell.length_c   1.000
_cell.angle_alpha   90.00
_cell.angle_beta   90.00
_cell.angle_gamma   90.00
#
_symmetry.space_group_name_H-M   'P 1'
#
loop_
_entity.id
_entity.type
_entity.pdbx_description
1 polymer ?
#
loop_
_entity_poly.entity_id
_entity_poly.type
_entity_poly.pdbx_seq_one_letter_code
_entity_poly.pdbx_strand_id
1 'polypeptide(L)'
;MPGVAGFLRERTSLIASATPGPEAACGLSDLSDRAVSALAEAALSTLSSPWVVLALGGWGARRLLPRSDLDLLIVADSPPAQLRAALRAVLYPLWDAGLTVGHQVRTRRDHERACRSDLETLTATLTGRVLCGDVALGERLLAEVATAARKRSRALTRELGARPRPGSPYLLEPDLKEGAGGQRDLDEMAWLGGVLTGRPTADPSALVSAGILDTAEVARLDQAGALITAARWEVHRLSPRAASVMTLELAADARVDAERVQRALADAHHLLLRVRGRTSGSPTAADARAALPGPAALDGQALFALLDDGATALPVLEEAAWAGLIDDLAPAFGELMTVRRPALAHQYTVGAHCLRAAATVSTLADSHPEAGHAAARVKDFRPLQVAAILHDVGKSQRSPGHAARGGGAVETLGPRFGLSRSQTREAALLVREHLLLAETASGEDIHDEDVLLRAASHIPGPAILDALYLLTMADSLATGPGAWTVWHAALIGELADRLRSALSDEVSGSGIVEHAEAVRAEALARMGDSTAAAPFAAFVRRASLRYLAAVPADEVVRQATLAAAVSAAGLQDAFRTAVSPGPAPQTWRVSVAARDRSGLFAAICGALSLSGLDIMGADAYDAHEGVAIDVFTVRSDTRASVDTATWTAFERHLSGALTDPSGLASRLAERQRHYPARTRYRTRVETRDSGVYATAVEVRAADRVGLLYDLALAFAQSGLRIRWARALTKDGVARDVFHVTDEMGEPVDDPGVLGHVAMRIRERA
;
A
#
# COMPACT_ATOMS: atom_id res chain seq x y z
N MET A 1 36.41 20.79 -24.65
CA MET A 1 37.61 20.59 -23.81
C MET A 1 37.89 19.08 -23.70
N PRO A 2 39.11 18.59 -24.03
CA PRO A 2 39.41 17.15 -24.05
C PRO A 2 39.19 16.46 -22.67
N GLY A 3 39.45 17.14 -21.60
CA GLY A 3 39.36 16.56 -20.24
C GLY A 3 37.94 16.20 -19.77
N VAL A 4 36.93 17.06 -20.03
CA VAL A 4 35.52 16.80 -19.61
C VAL A 4 34.90 15.68 -20.46
N ALA A 5 35.19 15.65 -21.77
CA ALA A 5 34.71 14.58 -22.65
C ALA A 5 35.32 13.21 -22.26
N GLY A 6 36.60 13.18 -21.83
CA GLY A 6 37.25 12.00 -21.30
C GLY A 6 36.58 11.52 -20.02
N PHE A 7 36.35 12.41 -19.07
CA PHE A 7 35.64 12.15 -17.84
C PHE A 7 34.25 11.54 -18.08
N LEU A 8 33.44 12.11 -19.01
CA LEU A 8 32.11 11.58 -19.31
C LEU A 8 32.14 10.15 -19.87
N ARG A 9 33.12 9.83 -20.73
CA ARG A 9 33.27 8.46 -21.27
C ARG A 9 33.64 7.46 -20.17
N GLU A 10 34.64 7.80 -19.32
CA GLU A 10 35.05 6.95 -18.21
C GLU A 10 33.89 6.76 -17.20
N ARG A 11 33.16 7.84 -16.89
CA ARG A 11 31.97 7.82 -16.03
C ARG A 11 30.90 6.88 -16.57
N THR A 12 30.58 6.97 -17.87
CA THR A 12 29.56 6.10 -18.50
C THR A 12 30.02 4.63 -18.46
N SER A 13 31.29 4.36 -18.76
CA SER A 13 31.87 3.02 -18.70
C SER A 13 31.80 2.44 -17.28
N LEU A 14 32.20 3.22 -16.27
CA LEU A 14 32.16 2.81 -14.87
C LEU A 14 30.74 2.47 -14.40
N ILE A 15 29.77 3.33 -14.72
CA ILE A 15 28.37 3.12 -14.35
C ILE A 15 27.80 1.84 -14.98
N ALA A 16 28.18 1.53 -16.21
CA ALA A 16 27.70 0.35 -16.92
C ALA A 16 28.32 -0.96 -16.40
N SER A 17 29.62 -0.94 -16.10
CA SER A 17 30.42 -2.15 -15.83
C SER A 17 30.65 -2.47 -14.36
N ALA A 18 30.59 -1.47 -13.45
CA ALA A 18 30.91 -1.68 -12.04
C ALA A 18 29.89 -2.59 -11.33
N THR A 19 30.38 -3.39 -10.41
CA THR A 19 29.55 -4.07 -9.40
C THR A 19 28.99 -3.02 -8.46
N PRO A 20 27.64 -2.97 -8.27
CA PRO A 20 27.02 -2.01 -7.38
C PRO A 20 27.54 -2.12 -5.95
N GLY A 21 27.91 -0.98 -5.35
CA GLY A 21 28.38 -0.97 -3.96
C GLY A 21 29.33 0.18 -3.64
N PRO A 22 29.96 0.17 -2.45
CA PRO A 22 30.86 1.21 -2.00
C PRO A 22 32.06 1.43 -2.91
N GLU A 23 32.64 0.38 -3.49
CA GLU A 23 33.77 0.49 -4.41
C GLU A 23 33.42 1.25 -5.69
N ALA A 24 32.26 0.98 -6.27
CA ALA A 24 31.76 1.71 -7.43
C ALA A 24 31.51 3.20 -7.11
N ALA A 25 30.91 3.48 -5.95
CA ALA A 25 30.67 4.84 -5.47
C ALA A 25 31.97 5.60 -5.18
N CYS A 26 32.95 4.93 -4.60
CA CYS A 26 34.30 5.45 -4.38
C CYS A 26 35.00 5.75 -5.71
N GLY A 27 34.98 4.79 -6.65
CA GLY A 27 35.57 4.97 -7.98
C GLY A 27 34.95 6.13 -8.76
N LEU A 28 33.63 6.33 -8.65
CA LEU A 28 32.93 7.48 -9.26
C LEU A 28 33.32 8.79 -8.58
N SER A 29 33.50 8.78 -7.26
CA SER A 29 34.00 9.94 -6.51
C SER A 29 35.42 10.30 -6.91
N ASP A 30 36.34 9.33 -7.01
CA ASP A 30 37.74 9.53 -7.42
C ASP A 30 37.86 10.05 -8.87
N LEU A 31 37.00 9.55 -9.76
CA LEU A 31 36.93 10.04 -11.14
C LEU A 31 36.49 11.52 -11.17
N SER A 32 35.48 11.87 -10.35
CA SER A 32 34.98 13.23 -10.24
C SER A 32 35.99 14.17 -9.59
N ASP A 33 36.76 13.69 -8.59
CA ASP A 33 37.84 14.41 -7.96
C ASP A 33 38.88 14.84 -8.98
N ARG A 34 39.37 13.91 -9.80
CA ARG A 34 40.38 14.21 -10.85
C ARG A 34 39.88 15.26 -11.84
N ALA A 35 38.63 15.12 -12.27
CA ALA A 35 38.05 16.04 -13.25
C ALA A 35 37.87 17.46 -12.69
N VAL A 36 37.31 17.56 -11.47
CA VAL A 36 37.04 18.84 -10.82
C VAL A 36 38.33 19.51 -10.34
N SER A 37 39.28 18.75 -9.77
CA SER A 37 40.58 19.30 -9.36
C SER A 37 41.34 19.89 -10.53
N ALA A 38 41.38 19.21 -11.69
CA ALA A 38 42.05 19.73 -12.88
C ALA A 38 41.43 21.05 -13.40
N LEU A 39 40.09 21.16 -13.37
CA LEU A 39 39.39 22.40 -13.75
C LEU A 39 39.66 23.53 -12.72
N ALA A 40 39.59 23.20 -11.44
CA ALA A 40 39.77 24.14 -10.35
C ALA A 40 41.22 24.66 -10.28
N GLU A 41 42.23 23.82 -10.40
CA GLU A 41 43.65 24.19 -10.44
C GLU A 41 43.93 25.10 -11.61
N ALA A 42 43.44 24.79 -12.80
CA ALA A 42 43.63 25.66 -13.97
C ALA A 42 42.99 27.03 -13.81
N ALA A 43 41.81 27.12 -13.21
CA ALA A 43 41.05 28.35 -13.10
C ALA A 43 41.45 29.21 -11.88
N LEU A 44 41.65 28.56 -10.71
CA LEU A 44 41.88 29.26 -9.44
C LEU A 44 43.35 29.61 -9.18
N SER A 45 44.30 28.99 -9.93
CA SER A 45 45.73 29.36 -9.86
C SER A 45 46.02 30.85 -10.18
N THR A 46 45.09 31.52 -10.85
CA THR A 46 45.16 32.95 -11.16
C THR A 46 44.86 33.88 -9.95
N LEU A 47 44.34 33.28 -8.85
CA LEU A 47 44.03 34.04 -7.65
C LEU A 47 45.28 34.35 -6.87
N SER A 48 45.37 35.56 -6.32
CA SER A 48 46.54 36.02 -5.54
C SER A 48 46.51 35.62 -4.06
N SER A 49 45.34 35.19 -3.55
CA SER A 49 45.18 34.69 -2.16
C SER A 49 45.09 33.16 -2.11
N PRO A 50 45.42 32.56 -0.96
CA PRO A 50 45.20 31.13 -0.76
C PRO A 50 43.77 30.74 -1.02
N TRP A 51 43.58 29.62 -1.66
CA TRP A 51 42.29 29.04 -1.93
C TRP A 51 42.30 27.52 -1.75
N VAL A 52 41.16 26.97 -1.43
CA VAL A 52 40.96 25.50 -1.32
C VAL A 52 39.58 25.11 -1.84
N VAL A 53 39.49 23.97 -2.48
CA VAL A 53 38.24 23.35 -2.94
C VAL A 53 37.99 22.09 -2.14
N LEU A 54 36.79 21.96 -1.61
CA LEU A 54 36.35 20.82 -0.85
C LEU A 54 35.10 20.19 -1.52
N ALA A 55 35.07 18.87 -1.52
CA ALA A 55 33.85 18.11 -1.75
C ALA A 55 33.06 17.98 -0.44
N LEU A 56 31.75 18.18 -0.51
CA LEU A 56 30.86 18.12 0.64
C LEU A 56 29.86 16.96 0.50
N GLY A 57 29.12 16.67 1.58
CA GLY A 57 28.02 15.73 1.58
C GLY A 57 28.41 14.32 1.14
N GLY A 58 27.57 13.71 0.27
CA GLY A 58 27.81 12.35 -0.25
C GLY A 58 29.11 12.22 -1.06
N TRP A 59 29.51 13.29 -1.78
CA TRP A 59 30.76 13.31 -2.51
C TRP A 59 31.97 13.43 -1.58
N GLY A 60 31.90 14.29 -0.58
CA GLY A 60 32.92 14.39 0.49
C GLY A 60 33.14 13.04 1.17
N ALA A 61 32.07 12.31 1.43
CA ALA A 61 32.09 10.97 1.99
C ALA A 61 32.46 9.85 1.01
N ARG A 62 32.83 10.15 -0.25
CA ARG A 62 33.15 9.17 -1.32
C ARG A 62 32.02 8.22 -1.66
N ARG A 63 30.78 8.70 -1.62
CA ARG A 63 29.55 7.93 -1.87
C ARG A 63 28.73 8.49 -3.04
N LEU A 64 29.40 8.95 -4.12
CA LEU A 64 28.72 9.38 -5.34
C LEU A 64 28.01 8.23 -6.04
N LEU A 65 26.81 8.51 -6.49
CA LEU A 65 25.97 7.60 -7.27
C LEU A 65 25.81 8.11 -8.71
N PRO A 66 25.32 7.29 -9.64
CA PRO A 66 25.24 7.67 -11.05
C PRO A 66 24.51 8.97 -11.37
N ARG A 67 23.61 9.43 -10.51
CA ARG A 67 22.84 10.68 -10.67
C ARG A 67 22.93 11.60 -9.48
N SER A 68 23.99 11.48 -8.68
CA SER A 68 24.26 12.40 -7.55
C SER A 68 24.73 13.75 -8.05
N ASP A 69 24.34 14.78 -7.31
CA ASP A 69 24.89 16.13 -7.45
C ASP A 69 26.33 16.17 -6.96
N LEU A 70 27.14 17.09 -7.49
CA LEU A 70 28.48 17.40 -7.04
C LEU A 70 28.42 18.63 -6.13
N ASP A 71 28.59 18.46 -4.82
CA ASP A 71 28.52 19.55 -3.85
C ASP A 71 29.92 20.11 -3.57
N LEU A 72 30.18 21.35 -4.00
CA LEU A 72 31.47 22.04 -3.91
C LEU A 72 31.44 23.17 -2.89
N LEU A 73 32.46 23.23 -2.06
CA LEU A 73 32.79 24.41 -1.29
C LEU A 73 34.13 24.99 -1.78
N ILE A 74 34.14 26.22 -2.19
CA ILE A 74 35.37 26.97 -2.54
C ILE A 74 35.60 28.03 -1.47
N VAL A 75 36.70 27.89 -0.77
CA VAL A 75 37.13 28.88 0.25
C VAL A 75 38.26 29.73 -0.31
N ALA A 76 38.05 31.03 -0.42
CA ALA A 76 39.04 31.97 -0.93
C ALA A 76 38.73 33.42 -0.45
N ASP A 77 39.79 34.18 -0.16
CA ASP A 77 39.72 35.59 0.20
C ASP A 77 40.17 36.47 -0.98
N SER A 78 39.56 36.35 -2.15
CA SER A 78 39.90 37.06 -3.38
C SER A 78 38.86 38.12 -3.74
N PRO A 79 39.27 39.18 -4.49
CA PRO A 79 38.32 40.16 -4.99
C PRO A 79 37.19 39.53 -5.79
N PRO A 80 35.92 40.02 -5.65
CA PRO A 80 34.77 39.43 -6.28
C PRO A 80 34.81 39.29 -7.81
N ALA A 81 35.54 40.17 -8.51
CA ALA A 81 35.67 40.11 -9.96
C ALA A 81 36.56 38.95 -10.43
N GLN A 82 37.72 38.74 -9.81
CA GLN A 82 38.63 37.65 -10.11
C GLN A 82 37.97 36.28 -9.78
N LEU A 83 37.30 36.22 -8.63
CA LEU A 83 36.61 35.02 -8.21
C LEU A 83 35.48 34.62 -9.17
N ARG A 84 34.67 35.57 -9.67
CA ARG A 84 33.60 35.29 -10.65
C ARG A 84 34.14 34.71 -11.97
N ALA A 85 35.26 35.23 -12.47
CA ALA A 85 35.87 34.72 -13.71
C ALA A 85 36.36 33.25 -13.53
N ALA A 86 37.06 32.97 -12.42
CA ALA A 86 37.55 31.65 -12.08
C ALA A 86 36.38 30.63 -11.87
N LEU A 87 35.33 31.05 -11.16
CA LEU A 87 34.15 30.19 -10.96
C LEU A 87 33.46 29.80 -12.25
N ARG A 88 33.30 30.71 -13.21
CA ARG A 88 32.75 30.38 -14.53
C ARG A 88 33.59 29.35 -15.24
N ALA A 89 34.90 29.42 -15.16
CA ALA A 89 35.81 28.46 -15.79
C ALA A 89 35.74 27.04 -15.15
N VAL A 90 35.36 26.94 -13.87
CA VAL A 90 35.13 25.65 -13.19
C VAL A 90 33.73 25.12 -13.48
N LEU A 91 32.70 25.94 -13.28
CA LEU A 91 31.31 25.46 -13.22
C LEU A 91 30.68 25.25 -14.61
N TYR A 92 30.97 26.16 -15.59
CA TYR A 92 30.32 26.05 -16.91
C TYR A 92 30.65 24.76 -17.63
N PRO A 93 31.92 24.28 -17.67
CA PRO A 93 32.22 22.98 -18.30
C PRO A 93 31.50 21.80 -17.68
N LEU A 94 31.20 21.86 -16.35
CA LEU A 94 30.47 20.82 -15.65
C LEU A 94 28.96 20.87 -15.97
N TRP A 95 28.38 22.07 -16.00
CA TRP A 95 26.98 22.27 -16.37
C TRP A 95 26.71 21.92 -17.84
N ASP A 96 27.62 22.36 -18.74
CA ASP A 96 27.54 22.02 -20.17
C ASP A 96 27.67 20.51 -20.40
N ALA A 97 28.32 19.80 -19.50
CA ALA A 97 28.40 18.33 -19.47
C ALA A 97 27.13 17.66 -18.90
N GLY A 98 26.08 18.42 -18.52
CA GLY A 98 24.83 17.92 -17.95
C GLY A 98 24.95 17.43 -16.51
N LEU A 99 25.98 17.86 -15.77
CA LEU A 99 26.13 17.53 -14.36
C LEU A 99 25.39 18.53 -13.49
N THR A 100 24.73 18.05 -12.45
CA THR A 100 24.17 18.90 -11.38
C THR A 100 25.30 19.25 -10.42
N VAL A 101 25.57 20.54 -10.24
CA VAL A 101 26.63 21.03 -9.37
C VAL A 101 26.07 22.03 -8.38
N GLY A 102 26.00 21.62 -7.11
CA GLY A 102 25.80 22.52 -5.96
C GLY A 102 27.13 23.21 -5.63
N HIS A 103 27.15 24.52 -5.44
CA HIS A 103 28.38 25.21 -5.09
C HIS A 103 28.17 26.33 -4.08
N GLN A 104 29.14 26.49 -3.20
CA GLN A 104 29.22 27.54 -2.23
C GLN A 104 30.61 28.19 -2.33
N VAL A 105 30.65 29.52 -2.27
CA VAL A 105 31.89 30.26 -2.27
C VAL A 105 31.88 31.18 -1.06
N ARG A 106 32.85 31.00 -0.17
CA ARG A 106 32.89 31.68 1.12
C ARG A 106 34.32 32.03 1.51
N THR A 107 34.46 33.05 2.34
CA THR A 107 35.69 33.18 3.12
C THR A 107 35.71 32.16 4.24
N ARG A 108 36.87 31.83 4.81
CA ARG A 108 36.95 30.93 5.97
C ARG A 108 36.02 31.36 7.10
N ARG A 109 36.02 32.66 7.45
CA ARG A 109 35.20 33.22 8.55
C ARG A 109 33.70 33.11 8.28
N ASP A 110 33.28 33.33 7.03
CA ASP A 110 31.88 33.25 6.66
C ASP A 110 31.39 31.80 6.68
N HIS A 111 32.25 30.84 6.27
CA HIS A 111 31.92 29.43 6.35
C HIS A 111 31.80 28.96 7.80
N GLU A 112 32.73 29.31 8.67
CA GLU A 112 32.64 29.01 10.10
C GLU A 112 31.37 29.57 10.75
N ARG A 113 30.96 30.80 10.36
CA ARG A 113 29.73 31.44 10.82
C ARG A 113 28.49 30.66 10.32
N ALA A 114 28.48 30.30 9.05
CA ALA A 114 27.41 29.48 8.47
C ALA A 114 27.25 28.10 9.18
N CYS A 115 28.36 27.42 9.47
CA CYS A 115 28.33 26.17 10.24
C CYS A 115 27.77 26.30 11.67
N ARG A 116 27.78 27.53 12.24
CA ARG A 116 27.19 27.78 13.58
C ARG A 116 25.68 28.00 13.53
N SER A 117 25.16 28.52 12.43
CA SER A 117 23.76 28.93 12.28
C SER A 117 22.93 27.97 11.43
N ASP A 118 23.55 27.12 10.61
CA ASP A 118 22.89 26.22 9.68
C ASP A 118 23.41 24.79 9.84
N LEU A 119 22.50 23.89 10.27
CA LEU A 119 22.82 22.49 10.54
C LEU A 119 23.20 21.73 9.26
N GLU A 120 22.62 22.08 8.11
CA GLU A 120 22.95 21.41 6.84
C GLU A 120 24.37 21.73 6.39
N THR A 121 24.77 23.00 6.47
CA THR A 121 26.17 23.40 6.20
C THR A 121 27.14 22.72 7.16
N LEU A 122 26.79 22.62 8.45
CA LEU A 122 27.61 21.95 9.43
C LEU A 122 27.79 20.46 9.10
N THR A 123 26.69 19.73 8.89
CA THR A 123 26.74 18.29 8.65
C THR A 123 27.43 17.94 7.34
N ALA A 124 27.20 18.72 6.27
CA ALA A 124 27.92 18.58 5.01
C ALA A 124 29.44 18.81 5.18
N THR A 125 29.85 19.75 6.04
CA THR A 125 31.26 20.04 6.32
C THR A 125 31.92 18.97 7.16
N LEU A 126 31.21 18.35 8.13
CA LEU A 126 31.75 17.28 8.96
C LEU A 126 32.17 16.04 8.13
N THR A 127 31.54 15.81 6.99
CA THR A 127 31.89 14.76 6.03
C THR A 127 32.70 15.28 4.83
N GLY A 128 33.11 16.55 4.90
CA GLY A 128 33.84 17.21 3.83
C GLY A 128 35.26 16.67 3.64
N ARG A 129 35.78 16.82 2.43
CA ARG A 129 37.13 16.38 2.03
C ARG A 129 37.78 17.38 1.10
N VAL A 130 39.07 17.66 1.31
CA VAL A 130 39.86 18.52 0.44
C VAL A 130 40.07 17.83 -0.90
N LEU A 131 39.83 18.57 -1.99
CA LEU A 131 40.07 18.11 -3.36
C LEU A 131 41.41 18.65 -3.89
N CYS A 132 41.59 20.00 -3.85
CA CYS A 132 42.79 20.63 -4.38
C CYS A 132 42.97 22.04 -3.76
N GLY A 133 44.11 22.68 -4.05
CA GLY A 133 44.49 23.99 -3.53
C GLY A 133 45.32 23.93 -2.25
N ASP A 134 45.17 24.85 -1.32
CA ASP A 134 45.88 24.85 -0.03
C ASP A 134 45.29 23.77 0.92
N VAL A 135 45.86 22.57 0.87
CA VAL A 135 45.43 21.42 1.67
C VAL A 135 45.44 21.74 3.17
N ALA A 136 46.48 22.47 3.66
CA ALA A 136 46.58 22.81 5.06
C ALA A 136 45.49 23.79 5.52
N LEU A 137 45.09 24.69 4.66
CA LEU A 137 43.91 25.56 4.90
C LEU A 137 42.64 24.77 5.04
N GLY A 138 42.41 23.80 4.12
CA GLY A 138 41.21 22.96 4.12
C GLY A 138 41.14 22.06 5.34
N GLU A 139 42.21 21.36 5.66
CA GLU A 139 42.27 20.47 6.84
C GLU A 139 42.07 21.23 8.16
N ARG A 140 42.70 22.39 8.29
CA ARG A 140 42.45 23.28 9.46
C ARG A 140 40.99 23.68 9.57
N LEU A 141 40.36 24.10 8.46
CA LEU A 141 38.95 24.47 8.45
C LEU A 141 38.05 23.31 8.94
N LEU A 142 38.22 22.14 8.38
CA LEU A 142 37.44 20.93 8.77
C LEU A 142 37.63 20.60 10.27
N ALA A 143 38.87 20.66 10.76
CA ALA A 143 39.19 20.38 12.17
C ALA A 143 38.59 21.44 13.12
N GLU A 144 38.64 22.71 12.75
CA GLU A 144 38.08 23.84 13.54
C GLU A 144 36.55 23.72 13.63
N VAL A 145 35.87 23.41 12.51
CA VAL A 145 34.42 23.21 12.48
C VAL A 145 34.03 22.02 13.36
N ALA A 146 34.71 20.87 13.26
CA ALA A 146 34.43 19.68 14.08
C ALA A 146 34.70 19.95 15.59
N THR A 147 35.77 20.65 15.92
CA THR A 147 36.09 21.07 17.31
C THR A 147 35.01 22.01 17.88
N ALA A 148 34.50 22.93 17.05
CA ALA A 148 33.42 23.85 17.45
C ALA A 148 32.09 23.08 17.62
N ALA A 149 31.81 22.10 16.77
CA ALA A 149 30.65 21.22 16.90
C ALA A 149 30.67 20.42 18.21
N ARG A 150 31.83 19.87 18.59
CA ARG A 150 32.01 19.14 19.86
C ARG A 150 31.63 19.98 21.09
N LYS A 151 31.97 21.25 21.11
CA LYS A 151 31.62 22.17 22.20
C LYS A 151 30.10 22.37 22.37
N ARG A 152 29.32 22.09 21.30
CA ARG A 152 27.84 22.16 21.25
C ARG A 152 27.19 20.80 21.17
N SER A 153 27.91 19.71 21.46
CA SER A 153 27.48 18.33 21.21
C SER A 153 26.07 18.04 21.74
N ARG A 154 25.75 18.41 22.99
CA ARG A 154 24.42 18.18 23.59
C ARG A 154 23.27 18.84 22.79
N ALA A 155 23.48 20.06 22.31
CA ALA A 155 22.48 20.79 21.53
C ALA A 155 22.33 20.14 20.14
N LEU A 156 23.45 19.85 19.47
CA LEU A 156 23.44 19.24 18.13
C LEU A 156 22.88 17.81 18.14
N THR A 157 23.18 17.01 19.16
CA THR A 157 22.61 15.66 19.30
C THR A 157 21.08 15.75 19.44
N ARG A 158 20.55 16.70 20.22
CA ARG A 158 19.10 16.90 20.34
C ARG A 158 18.48 17.38 19.01
N GLU A 159 19.14 18.31 18.33
CA GLU A 159 18.66 18.86 17.05
C GLU A 159 18.66 17.79 15.93
N LEU A 160 19.69 16.97 15.83
CA LEU A 160 19.75 15.83 14.91
C LEU A 160 18.68 14.80 15.25
N GLY A 161 18.57 14.42 16.54
CA GLY A 161 17.59 13.43 16.99
C GLY A 161 16.11 13.84 16.85
N ALA A 162 15.84 15.16 16.77
CA ALA A 162 14.48 15.67 16.54
C ALA A 162 14.03 15.58 15.08
N ARG A 163 14.90 15.21 14.14
CA ARG A 163 14.54 15.08 12.71
C ARG A 163 13.69 13.83 12.50
N PRO A 164 12.44 13.97 12.02
CA PRO A 164 11.60 12.82 11.72
C PRO A 164 12.17 12.03 10.54
N ARG A 165 11.92 10.73 10.52
CA ARG A 165 12.15 9.87 9.36
C ARG A 165 10.80 9.38 8.84
N PRO A 166 10.49 9.59 7.56
CA PRO A 166 9.24 9.12 6.98
C PRO A 166 9.25 7.60 6.84
N GLY A 167 8.09 7.00 7.07
CA GLY A 167 7.82 5.59 6.81
C GLY A 167 8.42 4.64 7.86
N SER A 168 8.55 3.39 7.46
CA SER A 168 9.09 2.28 8.23
C SER A 168 10.22 1.61 7.44
N PRO A 169 11.24 1.05 8.10
CA PRO A 169 12.29 0.31 7.40
C PRO A 169 11.78 -0.97 6.72
N TYR A 170 10.53 -1.33 6.96
CA TYR A 170 9.88 -2.55 6.46
C TYR A 170 8.91 -2.30 5.30
N LEU A 171 8.94 -1.12 4.68
CA LEU A 171 8.16 -0.84 3.47
C LEU A 171 8.67 -1.68 2.29
N LEU A 172 7.76 -2.22 1.46
CA LEU A 172 8.11 -2.95 0.24
C LEU A 172 8.74 -2.05 -0.83
N GLU A 173 8.39 -0.76 -0.81
CA GLU A 173 8.96 0.27 -1.68
C GLU A 173 9.62 1.36 -0.83
N PRO A 174 10.78 1.08 -0.21
CA PRO A 174 11.43 2.01 0.70
C PRO A 174 12.08 3.18 -0.03
N ASP A 175 12.06 4.37 0.57
CA ASP A 175 12.97 5.45 0.20
C ASP A 175 14.35 5.17 0.80
N LEU A 176 15.29 4.78 -0.06
CA LEU A 176 16.65 4.40 0.32
C LEU A 176 17.50 5.60 0.76
N LYS A 177 17.03 6.84 0.63
CA LYS A 177 17.75 8.04 1.04
C LYS A 177 17.16 8.67 2.28
N GLU A 178 15.90 9.10 2.23
CA GLU A 178 15.27 9.88 3.29
C GLU A 178 14.40 9.02 4.23
N GLY A 179 14.02 7.80 3.81
CA GLY A 179 13.21 6.88 4.60
C GLY A 179 13.95 6.28 5.80
N ALA A 180 13.18 5.67 6.71
CA ALA A 180 13.71 4.98 7.88
C ALA A 180 14.69 3.87 7.46
N GLY A 181 15.88 3.86 8.06
CA GLY A 181 16.98 2.97 7.72
C GLY A 181 17.74 3.36 6.44
N GLY A 182 17.34 4.43 5.74
CA GLY A 182 18.01 4.88 4.53
C GLY A 182 19.35 5.58 4.78
N GLN A 183 19.91 6.15 3.71
CA GLN A 183 21.23 6.80 3.76
C GLN A 183 21.33 7.91 4.83
N ARG A 184 20.24 8.63 5.08
CA ARG A 184 20.20 9.69 6.10
C ARG A 184 20.40 9.18 7.52
N ASP A 185 20.00 7.95 7.80
CA ASP A 185 20.23 7.34 9.11
C ASP A 185 21.72 7.02 9.30
N LEU A 186 22.37 6.51 8.26
CA LEU A 186 23.81 6.28 8.24
C LEU A 186 24.61 7.60 8.33
N ASP A 187 24.15 8.62 7.61
CA ASP A 187 24.78 9.95 7.65
C ASP A 187 24.67 10.58 9.05
N GLU A 188 23.51 10.45 9.70
CA GLU A 188 23.30 10.98 11.05
C GLU A 188 24.23 10.32 12.06
N MET A 189 24.42 9.00 11.97
CA MET A 189 25.36 8.28 12.83
C MET A 189 26.81 8.74 12.61
N ALA A 190 27.20 8.96 11.36
CA ALA A 190 28.54 9.53 11.06
C ALA A 190 28.68 10.97 11.60
N TRP A 191 27.66 11.82 11.42
CA TRP A 191 27.68 13.20 11.98
C TRP A 191 27.75 13.22 13.50
N LEU A 192 26.98 12.34 14.17
CA LEU A 192 27.04 12.18 15.62
C LEU A 192 28.44 11.75 16.07
N GLY A 193 29.08 10.81 15.37
CA GLY A 193 30.47 10.43 15.59
C GLY A 193 31.43 11.59 15.48
N GLY A 194 31.29 12.41 14.43
CA GLY A 194 32.08 13.63 14.23
C GLY A 194 31.87 14.68 15.32
N VAL A 195 30.60 14.92 15.72
CA VAL A 195 30.23 15.86 16.78
C VAL A 195 30.80 15.41 18.15
N LEU A 196 30.69 14.14 18.48
CA LEU A 196 31.12 13.59 19.79
C LEU A 196 32.62 13.52 19.91
N THR A 197 33.33 13.16 18.85
CA THR A 197 34.80 13.05 18.85
C THR A 197 35.49 14.38 18.58
N GLY A 198 34.81 15.34 17.91
CA GLY A 198 35.39 16.62 17.47
C GLY A 198 36.36 16.44 16.29
N ARG A 199 36.14 15.40 15.48
CA ARG A 199 36.92 15.11 14.26
C ARG A 199 36.03 15.03 13.05
N PRO A 200 36.42 15.59 11.89
CA PRO A 200 35.68 15.39 10.65
C PRO A 200 35.69 13.89 10.32
N THR A 201 34.54 13.31 10.06
CA THR A 201 34.45 11.89 9.69
C THR A 201 33.16 11.59 8.94
N ALA A 202 33.27 10.67 7.98
CA ALA A 202 32.14 10.02 7.33
C ALA A 202 31.97 8.56 7.82
N ASP A 203 32.77 8.14 8.81
CA ASP A 203 32.89 6.77 9.29
C ASP A 203 32.18 6.62 10.65
N PRO A 204 31.14 5.76 10.75
CA PRO A 204 30.44 5.51 12.01
C PRO A 204 31.34 4.83 13.09
N SER A 205 32.52 4.32 12.75
CA SER A 205 33.48 3.79 13.74
C SER A 205 33.88 4.81 14.80
N ALA A 206 33.76 6.12 14.53
CA ALA A 206 33.92 7.18 15.51
C ALA A 206 32.96 7.02 16.71
N LEU A 207 31.83 6.35 16.57
CA LEU A 207 30.90 6.04 17.67
C LEU A 207 31.48 4.98 18.65
N VAL A 208 32.36 4.09 18.19
CA VAL A 208 33.09 3.17 19.08
C VAL A 208 34.03 3.97 19.98
N SER A 209 34.81 4.90 19.39
CA SER A 209 35.69 5.79 20.13
C SER A 209 34.96 6.68 21.14
N ALA A 210 33.68 7.01 20.86
CA ALA A 210 32.81 7.74 21.76
C ALA A 210 32.12 6.85 22.82
N GLY A 211 32.31 5.52 22.78
CA GLY A 211 31.66 4.57 23.70
C GLY A 211 30.13 4.40 23.47
N ILE A 212 29.63 4.73 22.28
CA ILE A 212 28.21 4.68 21.95
C ILE A 212 27.82 3.35 21.31
N LEU A 213 28.65 2.83 20.39
CA LEU A 213 28.47 1.52 19.74
C LEU A 213 29.64 0.62 20.04
N ASP A 214 29.42 -0.68 19.93
CA ASP A 214 30.53 -1.67 19.94
C ASP A 214 30.97 -1.98 18.50
N THR A 215 32.06 -2.77 18.39
CA THR A 215 32.65 -3.12 17.11
C THR A 215 31.77 -4.03 16.26
N ALA A 216 30.91 -4.86 16.86
CA ALA A 216 29.99 -5.72 16.16
C ALA A 216 28.79 -4.90 15.59
N GLU A 217 28.30 -3.93 16.35
CA GLU A 217 27.29 -3.00 15.91
C GLU A 217 27.79 -2.15 14.72
N VAL A 218 29.04 -1.68 14.75
CA VAL A 218 29.64 -0.95 13.62
C VAL A 218 29.83 -1.86 12.40
N ALA A 219 30.31 -3.09 12.58
CA ALA A 219 30.42 -4.02 11.46
C ALA A 219 29.07 -4.32 10.78
N ARG A 220 27.97 -4.37 11.53
CA ARG A 220 26.60 -4.47 10.97
C ARG A 220 26.22 -3.20 10.20
N LEU A 221 26.55 -2.01 10.70
CA LEU A 221 26.33 -0.75 9.99
C LEU A 221 27.10 -0.69 8.67
N ASP A 222 28.36 -1.14 8.63
CA ASP A 222 29.16 -1.16 7.41
C ASP A 222 28.56 -2.09 6.36
N GLN A 223 28.11 -3.28 6.78
CA GLN A 223 27.39 -4.20 5.90
C GLN A 223 26.07 -3.61 5.39
N ALA A 224 25.30 -2.97 6.27
CA ALA A 224 24.06 -2.31 5.91
C ALA A 224 24.32 -1.15 4.92
N GLY A 225 25.32 -0.31 5.21
CA GLY A 225 25.71 0.80 4.35
C GLY A 225 26.16 0.35 2.97
N ALA A 226 26.88 -0.77 2.88
CA ALA A 226 27.29 -1.36 1.61
C ALA A 226 26.08 -1.80 0.76
N LEU A 227 25.12 -2.49 1.36
CA LEU A 227 23.89 -2.94 0.67
C LEU A 227 22.99 -1.78 0.27
N ILE A 228 22.80 -0.77 1.14
CA ILE A 228 22.02 0.42 0.84
C ILE A 228 22.68 1.21 -0.30
N THR A 229 24.01 1.36 -0.29
CA THR A 229 24.75 2.01 -1.38
C THR A 229 24.59 1.25 -2.70
N ALA A 230 24.66 -0.08 -2.68
CA ALA A 230 24.46 -0.92 -3.85
C ALA A 230 23.03 -0.79 -4.41
N ALA A 231 22.01 -0.82 -3.54
CA ALA A 231 20.62 -0.64 -3.94
C ALA A 231 20.38 0.74 -4.53
N ARG A 232 20.90 1.81 -3.91
CA ARG A 232 20.81 3.19 -4.43
C ARG A 232 21.54 3.35 -5.77
N TRP A 233 22.69 2.68 -5.95
CA TRP A 233 23.39 2.66 -7.24
C TRP A 233 22.50 2.09 -8.33
N GLU A 234 21.83 0.96 -8.09
CA GLU A 234 20.93 0.33 -9.05
C GLU A 234 19.69 1.19 -9.34
N VAL A 235 19.06 1.78 -8.32
CA VAL A 235 17.95 2.71 -8.53
C VAL A 235 18.37 3.88 -9.43
N HIS A 236 19.55 4.49 -9.20
CA HIS A 236 20.07 5.56 -10.05
C HIS A 236 20.45 5.08 -11.47
N ARG A 237 20.91 3.84 -11.62
CA ARG A 237 21.25 3.25 -12.93
C ARG A 237 20.01 2.98 -13.76
N LEU A 238 18.97 2.42 -13.16
CA LEU A 238 17.75 2.00 -13.84
C LEU A 238 16.76 3.16 -14.07
N SER A 239 16.78 4.18 -13.24
CA SER A 239 15.84 5.31 -13.34
C SER A 239 16.31 6.35 -14.38
N PRO A 240 15.39 6.98 -15.12
CA PRO A 240 15.73 8.04 -16.08
C PRO A 240 16.13 9.37 -15.38
N ARG A 241 15.73 9.55 -14.12
CA ARG A 241 16.05 10.73 -13.29
C ARG A 241 16.61 10.25 -11.93
N ALA A 242 17.16 11.20 -11.15
CA ALA A 242 17.53 10.90 -9.76
C ALA A 242 16.28 10.44 -8.99
N ALA A 243 16.32 9.25 -8.42
CA ALA A 243 15.27 8.64 -7.64
C ALA A 243 15.86 8.04 -6.36
N SER A 244 15.05 8.01 -5.29
CA SER A 244 15.44 7.43 -4.00
C SER A 244 14.60 6.22 -3.61
N VAL A 245 13.40 6.07 -4.18
CA VAL A 245 12.48 4.97 -3.89
C VAL A 245 12.82 3.74 -4.72
N MET A 246 13.00 2.61 -4.06
CA MET A 246 13.17 1.30 -4.69
C MET A 246 11.80 0.67 -4.91
N THR A 247 11.18 0.98 -6.05
CA THR A 247 9.87 0.40 -6.43
C THR A 247 9.97 -1.10 -6.65
N LEU A 248 8.83 -1.80 -6.63
CA LEU A 248 8.79 -3.25 -6.91
C LEU A 248 9.34 -3.59 -8.29
N GLU A 249 9.08 -2.74 -9.30
CA GLU A 249 9.62 -2.89 -10.65
C GLU A 249 11.15 -2.76 -10.66
N LEU A 250 11.67 -1.69 -10.04
CA LEU A 250 13.14 -1.49 -9.94
C LEU A 250 13.82 -2.60 -9.16
N ALA A 251 13.17 -3.11 -8.10
CA ALA A 251 13.69 -4.22 -7.30
C ALA A 251 13.78 -5.53 -8.09
N ALA A 252 12.88 -5.76 -9.05
CA ALA A 252 12.91 -6.96 -9.92
C ALA A 252 14.07 -6.93 -10.92
N ASP A 253 14.45 -5.73 -11.40
CA ASP A 253 15.52 -5.52 -12.40
C ASP A 253 16.89 -5.21 -11.75
N ALA A 254 16.94 -4.96 -10.45
CA ALA A 254 18.16 -4.60 -9.74
C ALA A 254 19.08 -5.82 -9.50
N ARG A 255 20.40 -5.59 -9.60
CA ARG A 255 21.44 -6.59 -9.31
C ARG A 255 21.74 -6.73 -7.83
N VAL A 256 20.72 -6.52 -6.98
CA VAL A 256 20.82 -6.63 -5.51
C VAL A 256 19.64 -7.44 -4.97
N ASP A 257 19.88 -8.16 -3.89
CA ASP A 257 18.85 -8.92 -3.19
C ASP A 257 17.98 -7.98 -2.33
N ALA A 258 16.72 -7.85 -2.69
CA ALA A 258 15.81 -6.93 -2.03
C ALA A 258 15.49 -7.32 -0.58
N GLU A 259 15.49 -8.61 -0.21
CA GLU A 259 15.30 -9.06 1.19
C GLU A 259 16.53 -8.72 2.04
N ARG A 260 17.75 -8.81 1.47
CA ARG A 260 18.98 -8.34 2.13
C ARG A 260 19.01 -6.83 2.31
N VAL A 261 18.53 -6.07 1.30
CA VAL A 261 18.39 -4.60 1.42
C VAL A 261 17.40 -4.26 2.53
N GLN A 262 16.29 -4.99 2.63
CA GLN A 262 15.30 -4.80 3.70
C GLN A 262 15.91 -4.99 5.09
N ARG A 263 16.73 -6.02 5.25
CA ARG A 263 17.47 -6.28 6.51
C ARG A 263 18.45 -5.15 6.82
N ALA A 264 19.16 -4.66 5.80
CA ALA A 264 20.09 -3.54 5.96
C ALA A 264 19.41 -2.25 6.41
N LEU A 265 18.21 -1.95 5.86
CA LEU A 265 17.40 -0.81 6.30
C LEU A 265 16.97 -0.96 7.78
N ALA A 266 16.54 -2.15 8.18
CA ALA A 266 16.16 -2.41 9.56
C ALA A 266 17.38 -2.26 10.51
N ASP A 267 18.54 -2.81 10.15
CA ASP A 267 19.78 -2.67 10.93
C ASP A 267 20.19 -1.20 11.10
N ALA A 268 20.20 -0.42 10.04
CA ALA A 268 20.54 1.00 10.10
C ALA A 268 19.54 1.78 10.96
N HIS A 269 18.25 1.51 10.82
CA HIS A 269 17.20 2.18 11.59
C HIS A 269 17.29 1.90 13.10
N HIS A 270 17.30 0.62 13.48
CA HIS A 270 17.30 0.24 14.90
C HIS A 270 18.62 0.60 15.59
N LEU A 271 19.76 0.55 14.88
CA LEU A 271 21.02 1.03 15.42
C LEU A 271 21.01 2.55 15.61
N LEU A 272 20.42 3.33 14.70
CA LEU A 272 20.26 4.77 14.91
C LEU A 272 19.37 5.06 16.14
N LEU A 273 18.26 4.36 16.33
CA LEU A 273 17.41 4.51 17.51
C LEU A 273 18.21 4.25 18.80
N ARG A 274 19.08 3.25 18.82
CA ARG A 274 19.99 2.98 19.95
C ARG A 274 21.01 4.11 20.15
N VAL A 275 21.60 4.62 19.08
CA VAL A 275 22.52 5.76 19.17
C VAL A 275 21.82 6.99 19.74
N ARG A 276 20.64 7.30 19.27
CA ARG A 276 19.81 8.42 19.77
C ARG A 276 19.49 8.23 21.27
N GLY A 277 19.07 7.06 21.68
CA GLY A 277 18.80 6.73 23.09
C GLY A 277 20.00 6.92 23.97
N ARG A 278 21.17 6.37 23.59
CA ARG A 278 22.42 6.48 24.35
C ARG A 278 23.02 7.90 24.39
N THR A 279 22.69 8.75 23.41
CA THR A 279 23.26 10.11 23.32
C THR A 279 22.38 11.21 23.87
N SER A 280 21.04 11.08 23.84
CA SER A 280 20.11 12.15 24.23
C SER A 280 19.69 12.10 25.69
N GLY A 281 19.79 10.95 26.35
CA GLY A 281 19.21 10.73 27.67
C GLY A 281 17.70 10.89 27.71
N SER A 282 17.07 10.99 26.54
CA SER A 282 15.61 11.07 26.40
C SER A 282 15.00 9.68 26.38
N PRO A 283 13.78 9.49 26.92
CA PRO A 283 13.04 8.27 26.75
C PRO A 283 12.76 8.05 25.25
N THR A 284 13.51 7.12 24.67
CA THR A 284 13.34 6.62 23.31
C THR A 284 12.91 5.17 23.40
N ALA A 285 12.82 4.45 22.30
CA ALA A 285 12.61 2.99 22.30
C ALA A 285 13.59 2.21 23.21
N ALA A 286 14.72 2.82 23.62
CA ALA A 286 15.59 2.28 24.66
C ALA A 286 14.95 2.28 26.05
N ASP A 287 14.00 3.17 26.33
CA ASP A 287 13.24 3.12 27.60
C ASP A 287 12.03 2.19 27.46
N ALA A 288 11.51 2.01 26.27
CA ALA A 288 10.62 0.91 25.96
C ALA A 288 11.31 -0.45 26.13
N ARG A 289 12.63 -0.53 25.89
CA ARG A 289 13.46 -1.68 26.26
C ARG A 289 13.65 -1.81 27.79
N ALA A 290 13.63 -0.71 28.54
CA ALA A 290 13.61 -0.76 30.00
C ALA A 290 12.23 -1.19 30.55
N ALA A 291 11.19 -1.04 29.75
CA ALA A 291 9.85 -1.59 30.01
C ALA A 291 9.71 -3.07 29.61
N LEU A 292 10.60 -3.56 28.71
CA LEU A 292 10.76 -5.00 28.52
C LEU A 292 11.52 -5.55 29.73
N PRO A 293 11.07 -6.61 30.36
CA PRO A 293 11.77 -7.24 31.47
C PRO A 293 13.16 -7.62 31.00
N GLY A 294 14.23 -7.03 31.54
CA GLY A 294 15.69 -7.23 31.37
C GLY A 294 16.19 -8.13 30.22
N PRO A 295 17.40 -8.64 30.20
CA PRO A 295 17.86 -9.57 29.15
C PRO A 295 17.16 -10.94 29.18
N ALA A 296 16.15 -11.10 30.02
CA ALA A 296 15.23 -12.23 30.04
C ALA A 296 14.33 -12.22 28.78
N ALA A 297 14.06 -13.41 28.26
CA ALA A 297 13.17 -13.68 27.15
C ALA A 297 11.84 -12.91 27.24
N LEU A 298 11.36 -12.39 26.12
CA LEU A 298 10.01 -11.85 26.03
C LEU A 298 9.04 -13.02 26.26
N ASP A 299 8.24 -12.98 27.34
CA ASP A 299 7.18 -13.95 27.57
C ASP A 299 5.80 -13.43 27.07
N GLY A 300 4.83 -14.33 27.03
CA GLY A 300 3.48 -13.99 26.55
C GLY A 300 2.81 -12.90 27.39
N GLN A 301 3.04 -12.86 28.70
CA GLN A 301 2.44 -11.85 29.58
C GLN A 301 2.98 -10.45 29.29
N ALA A 302 4.30 -10.32 29.11
CA ALA A 302 4.94 -9.06 28.75
C ALA A 302 4.49 -8.59 27.35
N LEU A 303 4.34 -9.52 26.40
CA LEU A 303 3.84 -9.21 25.06
C LEU A 303 2.40 -8.69 25.11
N PHE A 304 1.50 -9.32 25.86
CA PHE A 304 0.12 -8.84 25.98
C PHE A 304 0.04 -7.47 26.65
N ALA A 305 0.80 -7.27 27.75
CA ALA A 305 0.88 -5.97 28.38
C ALA A 305 1.36 -4.87 27.44
N LEU A 306 2.32 -5.19 26.57
CA LEU A 306 2.79 -4.27 25.54
C LEU A 306 1.70 -3.98 24.48
N LEU A 307 0.98 -4.98 24.02
CA LEU A 307 -0.12 -4.80 23.06
C LEU A 307 -1.28 -3.98 23.63
N ASP A 308 -1.54 -4.09 24.92
CA ASP A 308 -2.59 -3.31 25.61
C ASP A 308 -2.27 -1.80 25.65
N ASP A 309 -0.98 -1.40 25.51
CA ASP A 309 -0.55 0.00 25.36
C ASP A 309 -0.90 0.63 23.98
N GLY A 310 -1.47 -0.13 23.08
CA GLY A 310 -2.06 0.33 21.83
C GLY A 310 -1.04 1.00 20.89
N ALA A 311 -1.22 2.31 20.64
CA ALA A 311 -0.44 3.03 19.62
C ALA A 311 1.09 3.05 19.86
N THR A 312 1.55 2.87 21.10
CA THR A 312 2.97 2.83 21.45
C THR A 312 3.60 1.45 21.27
N ALA A 313 2.79 0.41 21.10
CA ALA A 313 3.23 -0.97 20.98
C ALA A 313 4.09 -1.24 19.73
N LEU A 314 3.72 -0.69 18.58
CA LEU A 314 4.33 -1.05 17.30
C LEU A 314 5.84 -0.79 17.20
N PRO A 315 6.40 0.39 17.58
CA PRO A 315 7.84 0.61 17.55
C PRO A 315 8.62 -0.36 18.45
N VAL A 316 8.04 -0.71 19.60
CA VAL A 316 8.64 -1.64 20.57
C VAL A 316 8.59 -3.08 20.05
N LEU A 317 7.50 -3.48 19.42
CA LEU A 317 7.36 -4.79 18.76
C LEU A 317 8.32 -4.95 17.59
N GLU A 318 8.48 -3.91 16.75
CA GLU A 318 9.44 -3.91 15.65
C GLU A 318 10.88 -4.03 16.18
N GLU A 319 11.23 -3.33 17.26
CA GLU A 319 12.54 -3.43 17.90
C GLU A 319 12.76 -4.81 18.55
N ALA A 320 11.75 -5.35 19.23
CA ALA A 320 11.80 -6.69 19.84
C ALA A 320 11.99 -7.79 18.77
N ALA A 321 11.30 -7.69 17.65
CA ALA A 321 11.45 -8.60 16.52
C ALA A 321 12.85 -8.51 15.90
N TRP A 322 13.37 -7.29 15.69
CA TRP A 322 14.72 -7.08 15.19
C TRP A 322 15.80 -7.59 16.15
N ALA A 323 15.57 -7.49 17.45
CA ALA A 323 16.46 -8.00 18.48
C ALA A 323 16.37 -9.52 18.69
N GLY A 324 15.44 -10.22 17.99
CA GLY A 324 15.22 -11.66 18.12
C GLY A 324 14.42 -12.07 19.36
N LEU A 325 13.83 -11.13 20.10
CA LEU A 325 13.09 -11.44 21.34
C LEU A 325 11.74 -12.11 21.05
N ILE A 326 11.12 -11.84 19.90
CA ILE A 326 9.88 -12.51 19.49
C ILE A 326 10.15 -13.97 19.08
N ASP A 327 11.37 -14.30 18.66
CA ASP A 327 11.76 -15.66 18.26
C ASP A 327 11.70 -16.66 19.44
N ASP A 328 11.76 -16.18 20.67
CA ASP A 328 11.51 -17.01 21.86
C ASP A 328 10.08 -17.54 21.92
N LEU A 329 9.11 -16.76 21.44
CA LEU A 329 7.69 -17.12 21.36
C LEU A 329 7.35 -17.82 20.03
N ALA A 330 7.83 -17.26 18.93
CA ALA A 330 7.63 -17.72 17.56
C ALA A 330 8.97 -17.86 16.83
N PRO A 331 9.61 -19.02 16.86
CA PRO A 331 10.91 -19.25 16.22
C PRO A 331 10.92 -18.83 14.74
N ALA A 332 11.98 -18.16 14.32
CA ALA A 332 12.16 -17.59 12.99
C ALA A 332 11.17 -16.44 12.61
N PHE A 333 10.48 -15.84 13.57
CA PHE A 333 9.66 -14.66 13.28
C PHE A 333 10.50 -13.48 12.77
N GLY A 334 11.71 -13.30 13.32
CA GLY A 334 12.66 -12.28 12.86
C GLY A 334 13.00 -12.40 11.37
N GLU A 335 12.96 -13.60 10.79
CA GLU A 335 13.14 -13.80 9.35
C GLU A 335 11.96 -13.22 8.56
N LEU A 336 10.71 -13.34 9.08
CA LEU A 336 9.52 -12.79 8.44
C LEU A 336 9.56 -11.26 8.31
N MET A 337 10.29 -10.58 9.19
CA MET A 337 10.48 -9.13 9.13
C MET A 337 11.13 -8.66 7.82
N THR A 338 11.80 -9.55 7.10
CA THR A 338 12.43 -9.22 5.81
C THR A 338 11.79 -9.94 4.62
N VAL A 339 10.85 -10.85 4.86
CA VAL A 339 10.15 -11.59 3.80
C VAL A 339 9.23 -10.67 3.01
N ARG A 340 9.51 -10.57 1.72
CA ARG A 340 8.76 -9.75 0.75
C ARG A 340 7.75 -10.62 0.01
N ARG A 341 6.48 -10.28 0.10
CA ARG A 341 5.40 -10.90 -0.69
C ARG A 341 4.60 -9.81 -1.38
N PRO A 342 5.12 -9.28 -2.51
CA PRO A 342 4.43 -8.25 -3.25
C PRO A 342 3.06 -8.76 -3.69
N ALA A 343 2.02 -8.12 -3.19
CA ALA A 343 0.66 -8.24 -3.69
C ALA A 343 0.12 -6.82 -3.82
N LEU A 344 -0.86 -6.63 -4.69
CA LEU A 344 -1.41 -5.31 -5.06
C LEU A 344 -1.83 -4.42 -3.87
N ALA A 345 -1.90 -4.99 -2.68
CA ALA A 345 -2.39 -4.32 -1.49
C ALA A 345 -1.34 -4.12 -0.39
N HIS A 346 -0.29 -4.95 -0.35
CA HIS A 346 0.63 -4.94 0.78
C HIS A 346 1.68 -3.83 0.65
N GLN A 347 1.83 -3.04 1.71
CA GLN A 347 2.87 -2.01 1.80
C GLN A 347 4.09 -2.47 2.59
N TYR A 348 3.95 -3.50 3.43
CA TYR A 348 4.96 -3.94 4.38
C TYR A 348 5.43 -5.37 4.12
N THR A 349 6.60 -5.72 4.66
CA THR A 349 7.05 -7.11 4.77
C THR A 349 6.09 -7.93 5.63
N VAL A 350 6.12 -9.27 5.48
CA VAL A 350 5.17 -10.16 6.15
C VAL A 350 5.17 -9.98 7.67
N GLY A 351 6.34 -9.99 8.31
CA GLY A 351 6.43 -9.85 9.77
C GLY A 351 5.98 -8.48 10.26
N ALA A 352 6.37 -7.40 9.59
CA ALA A 352 5.95 -6.05 9.96
C ALA A 352 4.45 -5.83 9.78
N HIS A 353 3.85 -6.42 8.74
CA HIS A 353 2.41 -6.45 8.55
C HIS A 353 1.70 -7.14 9.72
N CYS A 354 2.17 -8.32 10.14
CA CYS A 354 1.62 -9.05 11.28
C CYS A 354 1.70 -8.24 12.59
N LEU A 355 2.84 -7.60 12.87
CA LEU A 355 2.98 -6.76 14.06
C LEU A 355 2.04 -5.55 14.04
N ARG A 356 1.85 -4.95 12.85
CA ARG A 356 0.90 -3.84 12.67
C ARG A 356 -0.54 -4.29 12.90
N ALA A 357 -0.92 -5.45 12.37
CA ALA A 357 -2.25 -6.04 12.63
C ALA A 357 -2.47 -6.25 14.12
N ALA A 358 -1.49 -6.81 14.83
CA ALA A 358 -1.59 -7.05 16.28
C ALA A 358 -1.69 -5.76 17.09
N ALA A 359 -0.89 -4.74 16.79
CA ALA A 359 -0.98 -3.42 17.41
C ALA A 359 -2.32 -2.73 17.12
N THR A 360 -2.87 -2.93 15.91
CA THR A 360 -4.16 -2.36 15.50
C THR A 360 -5.32 -2.99 16.27
N VAL A 361 -5.32 -4.32 16.50
CA VAL A 361 -6.39 -5.04 17.24
C VAL A 361 -6.70 -4.34 18.56
N SER A 362 -5.71 -3.93 19.31
CA SER A 362 -5.88 -3.32 20.64
C SER A 362 -6.48 -1.91 20.60
N THR A 363 -6.45 -1.23 19.45
CA THR A 363 -6.94 0.15 19.28
C THR A 363 -8.23 0.25 18.47
N LEU A 364 -8.73 -0.86 17.90
CA LEU A 364 -9.88 -0.86 17.02
C LEU A 364 -11.13 -0.25 17.64
N ALA A 365 -11.44 -0.61 18.89
CA ALA A 365 -12.66 -0.14 19.57
C ALA A 365 -12.69 1.38 19.73
N ASP A 366 -11.53 2.00 19.94
CA ASP A 366 -11.40 3.44 20.17
C ASP A 366 -11.30 4.25 18.87
N SER A 367 -10.67 3.66 17.83
CA SER A 367 -10.37 4.35 16.58
C SER A 367 -11.43 4.14 15.48
N HIS A 368 -12.25 3.09 15.60
CA HIS A 368 -13.21 2.67 14.59
C HIS A 368 -14.56 2.30 15.22
N PRO A 369 -15.56 3.19 15.13
CA PRO A 369 -16.87 2.96 15.78
C PRO A 369 -17.55 1.66 15.35
N GLU A 370 -17.35 1.22 14.11
CA GLU A 370 -17.88 -0.04 13.57
C GLU A 370 -17.32 -1.29 14.27
N ALA A 371 -16.13 -1.21 14.86
CA ALA A 371 -15.54 -2.30 15.64
C ALA A 371 -16.10 -2.40 17.06
N GLY A 372 -16.66 -1.31 17.60
CA GLY A 372 -17.02 -1.20 19.01
C GLY A 372 -17.96 -2.28 19.51
N HIS A 373 -19.00 -2.62 18.73
CA HIS A 373 -19.95 -3.67 19.10
C HIS A 373 -19.32 -5.08 19.11
N ALA A 374 -18.48 -5.39 18.12
CA ALA A 374 -17.78 -6.67 18.09
C ALA A 374 -16.76 -6.77 19.22
N ALA A 375 -15.97 -5.71 19.44
CA ALA A 375 -14.99 -5.65 20.53
C ALA A 375 -15.61 -5.82 21.92
N ALA A 376 -16.79 -5.21 22.17
CA ALA A 376 -17.49 -5.35 23.44
C ALA A 376 -17.98 -6.80 23.72
N ARG A 377 -18.11 -7.65 22.69
CA ARG A 377 -18.52 -9.06 22.84
C ARG A 377 -17.34 -10.02 22.95
N VAL A 378 -16.13 -9.62 22.55
CA VAL A 378 -14.92 -10.42 22.72
C VAL A 378 -14.47 -10.33 24.18
N LYS A 379 -14.57 -11.44 24.92
CA LYS A 379 -14.25 -11.49 26.35
C LYS A 379 -12.75 -11.55 26.65
N ASP A 380 -11.97 -12.13 25.75
CA ASP A 380 -10.53 -12.30 25.91
C ASP A 380 -9.83 -12.03 24.56
N PHE A 381 -9.03 -10.99 24.53
CA PHE A 381 -8.34 -10.55 23.31
C PHE A 381 -7.06 -11.35 23.03
N ARG A 382 -6.53 -12.12 23.97
CA ARG A 382 -5.26 -12.83 23.81
C ARG A 382 -5.25 -13.82 22.63
N PRO A 383 -6.29 -14.66 22.40
CA PRO A 383 -6.33 -15.48 21.19
C PRO A 383 -6.32 -14.66 19.90
N LEU A 384 -7.04 -13.54 19.86
CA LEU A 384 -7.11 -12.63 18.72
C LEU A 384 -5.76 -11.91 18.48
N GLN A 385 -5.09 -11.45 19.55
CA GLN A 385 -3.77 -10.82 19.45
C GLN A 385 -2.72 -11.80 18.92
N VAL A 386 -2.71 -13.07 19.41
CA VAL A 386 -1.81 -14.11 18.89
C VAL A 386 -2.16 -14.46 17.44
N ALA A 387 -3.45 -14.54 17.11
CA ALA A 387 -3.88 -14.75 15.72
C ALA A 387 -3.39 -13.61 14.82
N ALA A 388 -3.49 -12.35 15.25
CA ALA A 388 -3.01 -11.21 14.48
C ALA A 388 -1.48 -11.23 14.26
N ILE A 389 -0.68 -11.65 15.26
CA ILE A 389 0.77 -11.83 15.11
C ILE A 389 1.12 -12.95 14.12
N LEU A 390 0.34 -14.02 14.09
CA LEU A 390 0.71 -15.26 13.40
C LEU A 390 -0.14 -15.56 12.14
N HIS A 391 -1.14 -14.72 11.77
CA HIS A 391 -2.07 -15.04 10.68
C HIS A 391 -1.36 -15.33 9.34
N ASP A 392 -0.27 -14.65 9.09
CA ASP A 392 0.50 -14.75 7.87
C ASP A 392 1.84 -15.51 8.01
N VAL A 393 2.12 -16.13 9.16
CA VAL A 393 3.36 -16.89 9.38
C VAL A 393 3.56 -17.99 8.33
N GLY A 394 2.48 -18.55 7.80
CA GLY A 394 2.52 -19.51 6.71
C GLY A 394 3.03 -18.98 5.36
N LYS A 395 3.15 -17.66 5.20
CA LYS A 395 3.76 -17.01 4.01
C LYS A 395 5.28 -17.09 3.97
N SER A 396 5.93 -17.62 5.01
CA SER A 396 7.36 -18.00 4.96
C SER A 396 7.65 -18.90 3.76
N GLN A 397 6.76 -19.78 3.42
CA GLN A 397 6.81 -20.63 2.23
C GLN A 397 6.08 -19.99 1.04
N ARG A 398 6.62 -20.16 -0.18
CA ARG A 398 6.05 -19.62 -1.43
C ARG A 398 4.94 -20.50 -2.05
N SER A 399 4.29 -21.36 -1.26
CA SER A 399 3.23 -22.28 -1.72
C SER A 399 1.84 -21.79 -1.29
N PRO A 400 0.76 -22.17 -2.02
CA PRO A 400 -0.61 -21.90 -1.61
C PRO A 400 -0.96 -22.50 -0.24
N GLY A 401 -2.03 -22.02 0.41
CA GLY A 401 -2.55 -22.57 1.68
C GLY A 401 -1.79 -22.04 2.92
N HIS A 402 -1.33 -20.78 2.91
CA HIS A 402 -0.64 -20.18 4.05
C HIS A 402 -1.50 -20.13 5.32
N ALA A 403 -2.83 -19.90 5.18
CA ALA A 403 -3.75 -19.84 6.32
C ALA A 403 -3.84 -21.19 7.07
N ALA A 404 -3.96 -22.30 6.34
CA ALA A 404 -3.95 -23.64 6.94
C ALA A 404 -2.61 -23.94 7.64
N ARG A 405 -1.47 -23.61 6.99
CA ARG A 405 -0.13 -23.80 7.60
C ARG A 405 0.05 -22.91 8.84
N GLY A 406 -0.42 -21.65 8.77
CA GLY A 406 -0.41 -20.72 9.89
C GLY A 406 -1.21 -21.26 11.08
N GLY A 407 -2.43 -21.75 10.86
CA GLY A 407 -3.24 -22.37 11.89
C GLY A 407 -2.55 -23.58 12.55
N GLY A 408 -1.89 -24.43 11.76
CA GLY A 408 -1.09 -25.55 12.28
C GLY A 408 0.13 -25.07 13.10
N ALA A 409 0.78 -23.98 12.70
CA ALA A 409 1.85 -23.38 13.48
C ALA A 409 1.34 -22.84 14.83
N VAL A 410 0.18 -22.18 14.86
CA VAL A 410 -0.44 -21.66 16.09
C VAL A 410 -0.75 -22.78 17.08
N GLU A 411 -1.20 -23.94 16.64
CA GLU A 411 -1.43 -25.09 17.53
C GLU A 411 -0.18 -25.51 18.31
N THR A 412 0.99 -25.36 17.72
CA THR A 412 2.29 -25.64 18.35
C THR A 412 2.80 -24.48 19.19
N LEU A 413 2.62 -23.25 18.71
CA LEU A 413 3.20 -22.04 19.30
C LEU A 413 2.34 -21.44 20.41
N GLY A 414 1.00 -21.59 20.38
CA GLY A 414 0.08 -20.99 21.33
C GLY A 414 0.47 -21.14 22.81
N PRO A 415 0.90 -22.35 23.26
CA PRO A 415 1.36 -22.54 24.63
C PRO A 415 2.58 -21.69 25.01
N ARG A 416 3.47 -21.31 24.06
CA ARG A 416 4.62 -20.42 24.32
C ARG A 416 4.15 -19.00 24.63
N PHE A 417 3.03 -18.56 24.04
CA PHE A 417 2.39 -17.29 24.37
C PHE A 417 1.59 -17.33 25.69
N GLY A 418 1.59 -18.47 26.41
CA GLY A 418 0.82 -18.63 27.65
C GLY A 418 -0.67 -18.89 27.42
N LEU A 419 -1.09 -19.23 26.21
CA LEU A 419 -2.48 -19.58 25.91
C LEU A 419 -2.83 -20.95 26.48
N SER A 420 -4.02 -21.08 27.06
CA SER A 420 -4.63 -22.36 27.38
C SER A 420 -4.96 -23.17 26.10
N ARG A 421 -5.25 -24.45 26.24
CA ARG A 421 -5.59 -25.32 25.13
C ARG A 421 -6.83 -24.85 24.33
N SER A 422 -7.82 -24.26 25.00
CA SER A 422 -9.00 -23.70 24.35
C SER A 422 -8.65 -22.42 23.57
N GLN A 423 -7.90 -21.52 24.17
CA GLN A 423 -7.44 -20.27 23.54
C GLN A 423 -6.51 -20.55 22.35
N THR A 424 -5.63 -21.54 22.46
CA THR A 424 -4.78 -22.00 21.33
C THR A 424 -5.62 -22.48 20.13
N ARG A 425 -6.67 -23.27 20.39
CA ARG A 425 -7.58 -23.74 19.33
C ARG A 425 -8.37 -22.58 18.69
N GLU A 426 -8.80 -21.62 19.51
CA GLU A 426 -9.46 -20.40 19.03
C GLU A 426 -8.54 -19.58 18.14
N ALA A 427 -7.32 -19.26 18.60
CA ALA A 427 -6.33 -18.55 17.79
C ALA A 427 -5.98 -19.28 16.49
N ALA A 428 -5.83 -20.61 16.52
CA ALA A 428 -5.55 -21.42 15.35
C ALA A 428 -6.70 -21.40 14.33
N LEU A 429 -7.94 -21.40 14.80
CA LEU A 429 -9.12 -21.26 13.95
C LEU A 429 -9.17 -19.87 13.31
N LEU A 430 -8.98 -18.81 14.09
CA LEU A 430 -8.93 -17.43 13.57
C LEU A 430 -7.88 -17.29 12.45
N VAL A 431 -6.70 -17.90 12.62
CA VAL A 431 -5.67 -17.92 11.58
C VAL A 431 -6.06 -18.73 10.35
N ARG A 432 -6.72 -19.86 10.51
CA ARG A 432 -7.20 -20.66 9.35
C ARG A 432 -8.22 -19.90 8.53
N GLU A 433 -9.11 -19.17 9.18
CA GLU A 433 -10.27 -18.56 8.55
C GLU A 433 -10.10 -17.03 8.34
N HIS A 434 -8.90 -16.46 8.56
CA HIS A 434 -8.69 -15.00 8.50
C HIS A 434 -9.06 -14.35 7.16
N LEU A 435 -9.04 -15.12 6.07
CA LEU A 435 -9.44 -14.66 4.73
C LEU A 435 -10.95 -14.80 4.47
N LEU A 436 -11.68 -15.61 5.25
CA LEU A 436 -13.05 -16.01 4.98
C LEU A 436 -13.97 -14.80 4.73
N LEU A 437 -14.03 -13.84 5.66
CA LEU A 437 -14.94 -12.70 5.52
C LEU A 437 -14.56 -11.79 4.34
N ALA A 438 -13.25 -11.53 4.15
CA ALA A 438 -12.79 -10.66 3.07
C ALA A 438 -12.98 -11.31 1.69
N GLU A 439 -12.72 -12.60 1.54
CA GLU A 439 -12.90 -13.33 0.28
C GLU A 439 -14.37 -13.51 -0.06
N THR A 440 -15.21 -13.88 0.91
CA THR A 440 -16.67 -14.03 0.71
C THR A 440 -17.29 -12.68 0.34
N ALA A 441 -17.02 -11.61 1.10
CA ALA A 441 -17.61 -10.30 0.83
C ALA A 441 -17.20 -9.71 -0.54
N SER A 442 -15.98 -10.01 -1.00
CA SER A 442 -15.46 -9.46 -2.27
C SER A 442 -15.67 -10.37 -3.48
N GLY A 443 -15.92 -11.66 -3.27
CA GLY A 443 -15.92 -12.66 -4.33
C GLY A 443 -17.24 -13.41 -4.51
N GLU A 444 -18.17 -13.31 -3.55
CA GLU A 444 -19.41 -14.08 -3.58
C GLU A 444 -20.63 -13.18 -3.31
N ASP A 445 -21.82 -13.67 -3.70
CA ASP A 445 -23.07 -12.97 -3.39
C ASP A 445 -23.44 -13.22 -1.92
N ILE A 446 -23.25 -12.23 -1.07
CA ILE A 446 -23.56 -12.32 0.37
C ILE A 446 -25.08 -12.40 0.67
N HIS A 447 -25.93 -12.32 -0.35
CA HIS A 447 -27.37 -12.51 -0.24
C HIS A 447 -27.82 -13.93 -0.63
N ASP A 448 -26.89 -14.73 -1.14
CA ASP A 448 -27.14 -16.14 -1.47
C ASP A 448 -27.06 -16.99 -0.19
N GLU A 449 -28.10 -17.81 0.04
CA GLU A 449 -28.23 -18.65 1.23
C GLU A 449 -27.10 -19.70 1.32
N ASP A 450 -26.76 -20.33 0.21
CA ASP A 450 -25.70 -21.33 0.18
C ASP A 450 -24.33 -20.72 0.51
N VAL A 451 -24.07 -19.50 0.08
CA VAL A 451 -22.86 -18.74 0.42
C VAL A 451 -22.81 -18.48 1.94
N LEU A 452 -23.93 -18.02 2.52
CA LEU A 452 -24.00 -17.77 3.95
C LEU A 452 -23.87 -19.03 4.77
N LEU A 453 -24.57 -20.12 4.41
CA LEU A 453 -24.49 -21.41 5.10
C LEU A 453 -23.10 -22.03 5.02
N ARG A 454 -22.46 -21.95 3.85
CA ARG A 454 -21.08 -22.39 3.66
C ARG A 454 -20.11 -21.58 4.53
N ALA A 455 -20.20 -20.26 4.53
CA ALA A 455 -19.36 -19.41 5.39
C ALA A 455 -19.63 -19.66 6.88
N ALA A 456 -20.91 -19.79 7.29
CA ALA A 456 -21.28 -20.10 8.66
C ALA A 456 -20.75 -21.45 9.14
N SER A 457 -20.64 -22.47 8.27
CA SER A 457 -20.10 -23.78 8.63
C SER A 457 -18.64 -23.77 9.11
N HIS A 458 -17.88 -22.73 8.75
CA HIS A 458 -16.51 -22.49 9.21
C HIS A 458 -16.44 -21.79 10.58
N ILE A 459 -17.54 -21.25 11.09
CA ILE A 459 -17.59 -20.41 12.27
C ILE A 459 -18.41 -21.09 13.37
N PRO A 460 -17.79 -21.58 14.47
CA PRO A 460 -18.51 -22.33 15.51
C PRO A 460 -19.57 -21.54 16.30
N GLY A 461 -19.57 -20.20 16.19
CA GLY A 461 -20.56 -19.39 16.88
C GLY A 461 -20.25 -17.88 16.83
N PRO A 462 -21.18 -17.04 17.33
CA PRO A 462 -21.10 -15.59 17.22
C PRO A 462 -19.83 -14.95 17.83
N ALA A 463 -19.28 -15.53 18.91
CA ALA A 463 -18.07 -14.99 19.54
C ALA A 463 -16.83 -15.12 18.64
N ILE A 464 -16.73 -16.23 17.91
CA ILE A 464 -15.65 -16.44 16.92
C ILE A 464 -15.85 -15.51 15.71
N LEU A 465 -17.09 -15.30 15.29
CA LEU A 465 -17.40 -14.34 14.22
C LEU A 465 -16.96 -12.92 14.60
N ASP A 466 -17.22 -12.47 15.82
CA ASP A 466 -16.80 -11.15 16.30
C ASP A 466 -15.27 -11.01 16.30
N ALA A 467 -14.55 -12.02 16.80
CA ALA A 467 -13.09 -12.04 16.76
C ALA A 467 -12.54 -12.08 15.33
N LEU A 468 -13.16 -12.85 14.44
CA LEU A 468 -12.77 -12.94 13.02
C LEU A 468 -13.03 -11.62 12.29
N TYR A 469 -14.14 -10.93 12.58
CA TYR A 469 -14.42 -9.60 12.04
C TYR A 469 -13.34 -8.58 12.45
N LEU A 470 -12.96 -8.57 13.73
CA LEU A 470 -11.89 -7.69 14.22
C LEU A 470 -10.53 -8.03 13.60
N LEU A 471 -10.22 -9.32 13.42
CA LEU A 471 -8.98 -9.75 12.75
C LEU A 471 -8.95 -9.30 11.29
N THR A 472 -10.06 -9.49 10.56
CA THR A 472 -10.18 -9.07 9.15
C THR A 472 -10.01 -7.56 9.00
N MET A 473 -10.56 -6.79 9.94
CA MET A 473 -10.41 -5.34 9.97
C MET A 473 -8.96 -4.93 10.26
N ALA A 474 -8.33 -5.53 11.28
CA ALA A 474 -6.94 -5.24 11.65
C ALA A 474 -5.96 -5.60 10.53
N ASP A 475 -6.12 -6.76 9.90
CA ASP A 475 -5.36 -7.21 8.73
C ASP A 475 -5.48 -6.23 7.57
N SER A 476 -6.71 -5.83 7.22
CA SER A 476 -6.97 -4.87 6.15
C SER A 476 -6.33 -3.50 6.42
N LEU A 477 -6.45 -2.97 7.64
CA LEU A 477 -5.84 -1.70 8.05
C LEU A 477 -4.31 -1.78 8.02
N ALA A 478 -3.72 -2.91 8.46
CA ALA A 478 -2.29 -3.15 8.43
C ALA A 478 -1.74 -3.35 7.00
N THR A 479 -2.57 -3.77 6.07
CA THR A 479 -2.20 -3.95 4.66
C THR A 479 -1.89 -2.62 3.97
N GLY A 480 -2.67 -1.56 4.27
CA GLY A 480 -2.44 -0.21 3.76
C GLY A 480 -3.74 0.59 3.60
N PRO A 481 -3.63 1.93 3.37
CA PRO A 481 -4.77 2.84 3.43
C PRO A 481 -5.87 2.58 2.38
N GLY A 482 -5.62 1.76 1.37
CA GLY A 482 -6.62 1.39 0.35
C GLY A 482 -7.29 0.04 0.60
N ALA A 483 -6.93 -0.72 1.65
CA ALA A 483 -7.48 -2.05 1.88
C ALA A 483 -8.77 -2.01 2.71
N TRP A 484 -8.86 -1.16 3.74
CA TRP A 484 -10.07 -0.92 4.52
C TRP A 484 -10.74 0.38 4.07
N THR A 485 -11.48 0.31 2.97
CA THR A 485 -12.29 1.45 2.48
C THR A 485 -13.66 1.44 3.14
N VAL A 486 -14.36 2.58 3.14
CA VAL A 486 -15.75 2.67 3.65
C VAL A 486 -16.67 1.65 2.98
N TRP A 487 -16.41 1.34 1.70
CA TRP A 487 -17.14 0.32 0.96
C TRP A 487 -16.85 -1.10 1.47
N HIS A 488 -15.56 -1.46 1.66
CA HIS A 488 -15.18 -2.77 2.22
C HIS A 488 -15.74 -2.95 3.63
N ALA A 489 -15.66 -1.92 4.47
CA ALA A 489 -16.23 -1.92 5.81
C ALA A 489 -17.74 -2.21 5.78
N ALA A 490 -18.49 -1.56 4.87
CA ALA A 490 -19.93 -1.78 4.74
C ALA A 490 -20.26 -3.22 4.29
N LEU A 491 -19.52 -3.75 3.29
CA LEU A 491 -19.73 -5.11 2.80
C LEU A 491 -19.42 -6.18 3.85
N ILE A 492 -18.27 -6.07 4.51
CA ILE A 492 -17.84 -7.05 5.52
C ILE A 492 -18.75 -6.94 6.75
N GLY A 493 -19.18 -5.71 7.11
CA GLY A 493 -20.14 -5.49 8.19
C GLY A 493 -21.48 -6.12 7.89
N GLU A 494 -22.05 -5.93 6.69
CA GLU A 494 -23.30 -6.57 6.27
C GLU A 494 -23.20 -8.10 6.27
N LEU A 495 -22.09 -8.66 5.74
CA LEU A 495 -21.84 -10.10 5.80
C LEU A 495 -21.79 -10.61 7.25
N ALA A 496 -21.06 -9.90 8.13
CA ALA A 496 -20.95 -10.28 9.54
C ALA A 496 -22.32 -10.24 10.26
N ASP A 497 -23.18 -9.26 9.97
CA ASP A 497 -24.52 -9.18 10.54
C ASP A 497 -25.42 -10.34 10.07
N ARG A 498 -25.35 -10.69 8.79
CA ARG A 498 -26.10 -11.83 8.23
C ARG A 498 -25.61 -13.17 8.80
N LEU A 499 -24.29 -13.35 8.90
CA LEU A 499 -23.70 -14.54 9.52
C LEU A 499 -24.07 -14.63 11.01
N ARG A 500 -24.11 -13.50 11.72
CA ARG A 500 -24.50 -13.48 13.14
C ARG A 500 -25.94 -13.93 13.32
N SER A 501 -26.85 -13.45 12.46
CA SER A 501 -28.22 -13.91 12.44
C SER A 501 -28.32 -15.42 12.19
N ALA A 502 -27.63 -15.93 11.16
CA ALA A 502 -27.61 -17.35 10.84
C ALA A 502 -27.03 -18.24 11.96
N LEU A 503 -26.02 -17.73 12.71
CA LEU A 503 -25.39 -18.46 13.82
C LEU A 503 -26.17 -18.37 15.16
N SER A 504 -27.06 -17.38 15.30
CA SER A 504 -27.83 -17.17 16.52
C SER A 504 -29.15 -17.96 16.53
N ASP A 505 -29.70 -18.25 15.36
CA ASP A 505 -30.90 -19.07 15.23
C ASP A 505 -30.49 -20.54 15.35
N GLU A 506 -30.84 -21.17 16.46
CA GLU A 506 -30.77 -22.65 16.63
C GLU A 506 -31.69 -23.39 15.64
N VAL A 507 -32.22 -22.70 14.63
CA VAL A 507 -33.22 -23.21 13.69
C VAL A 507 -32.59 -23.32 12.30
N SER A 508 -32.46 -24.55 11.83
CA SER A 508 -32.62 -25.01 10.43
C SER A 508 -32.76 -23.92 9.37
N GLY A 509 -32.16 -24.07 8.21
CA GLY A 509 -32.26 -23.25 6.98
C GLY A 509 -33.58 -22.56 6.58
N SER A 510 -34.52 -22.38 7.52
CA SER A 510 -35.79 -21.69 7.34
C SER A 510 -35.68 -20.16 7.52
N GLY A 511 -34.64 -19.65 8.17
CA GLY A 511 -34.59 -18.23 8.55
C GLY A 511 -34.54 -17.25 7.38
N ILE A 512 -33.83 -17.59 6.31
CA ILE A 512 -33.76 -16.74 5.10
C ILE A 512 -35.08 -16.82 4.32
N VAL A 513 -35.66 -18.02 4.20
CA VAL A 513 -36.97 -18.20 3.58
C VAL A 513 -38.03 -17.43 4.37
N GLU A 514 -38.04 -17.53 5.70
CA GLU A 514 -38.94 -16.78 6.57
C GLU A 514 -38.74 -15.27 6.46
N HIS A 515 -37.47 -14.79 6.38
CA HIS A 515 -37.18 -13.38 6.13
C HIS A 515 -37.69 -12.91 4.76
N ALA A 516 -37.42 -13.64 3.70
CA ALA A 516 -37.89 -13.33 2.36
C ALA A 516 -39.43 -13.28 2.28
N GLU A 517 -40.11 -14.25 2.93
CA GLU A 517 -41.58 -14.25 3.03
C GLU A 517 -42.13 -13.10 3.88
N ALA A 518 -41.43 -12.69 4.94
CA ALA A 518 -41.78 -11.52 5.73
C ALA A 518 -41.64 -10.23 4.89
N VAL A 519 -40.56 -10.09 4.13
CA VAL A 519 -40.38 -8.97 3.20
C VAL A 519 -41.46 -8.96 2.12
N ARG A 520 -41.81 -10.12 1.59
CA ARG A 520 -42.94 -10.24 0.63
C ARG A 520 -44.25 -9.78 1.23
N ALA A 521 -44.58 -10.27 2.43
CA ALA A 521 -45.84 -9.89 3.11
C ALA A 521 -45.87 -8.38 3.42
N GLU A 522 -44.74 -7.83 3.91
CA GLU A 522 -44.62 -6.40 4.21
C GLU A 522 -44.75 -5.54 2.95
N ALA A 523 -44.07 -5.91 1.86
CA ALA A 523 -44.16 -5.21 0.58
C ALA A 523 -45.61 -5.20 0.04
N LEU A 524 -46.29 -6.35 0.08
CA LEU A 524 -47.71 -6.46 -0.32
C LEU A 524 -48.61 -5.61 0.58
N ALA A 525 -48.42 -5.62 1.90
CA ALA A 525 -49.21 -4.79 2.81
C ALA A 525 -49.02 -3.30 2.56
N ARG A 526 -47.84 -2.83 2.23
CA ARG A 526 -47.54 -1.42 1.89
C ARG A 526 -48.19 -0.99 0.57
N MET A 527 -48.45 -1.91 -0.36
CA MET A 527 -49.09 -1.60 -1.66
C MET A 527 -50.60 -1.42 -1.55
N GLY A 528 -51.24 -2.05 -0.55
CA GLY A 528 -52.69 -2.04 -0.36
C GLY A 528 -53.49 -2.79 -1.47
N ASP A 529 -54.82 -2.87 -1.30
CA ASP A 529 -55.72 -3.68 -2.15
C ASP A 529 -56.34 -2.93 -3.35
N SER A 530 -55.74 -1.84 -3.81
CA SER A 530 -56.29 -1.07 -4.92
C SER A 530 -56.11 -1.80 -6.27
N THR A 531 -57.06 -1.67 -7.18
CA THR A 531 -56.96 -2.21 -8.55
C THR A 531 -55.78 -1.64 -9.31
N ALA A 532 -55.29 -0.46 -8.96
CA ALA A 532 -54.08 0.14 -9.51
C ALA A 532 -52.82 -0.55 -9.01
N ALA A 533 -52.87 -1.21 -7.87
CA ALA A 533 -51.72 -1.95 -7.30
C ALA A 533 -51.58 -3.38 -7.86
N ALA A 534 -52.56 -3.90 -8.57
CA ALA A 534 -52.58 -5.28 -9.05
C ALA A 534 -51.35 -5.71 -9.88
N PRO A 535 -50.82 -4.92 -10.85
CA PRO A 535 -49.60 -5.29 -11.59
C PRO A 535 -48.36 -5.35 -10.70
N PHE A 536 -48.25 -4.44 -9.73
CA PHE A 536 -47.14 -4.37 -8.78
C PHE A 536 -47.19 -5.55 -7.82
N ALA A 537 -48.37 -5.89 -7.28
CA ALA A 537 -48.59 -7.02 -6.40
C ALA A 537 -48.27 -8.36 -7.10
N ALA A 538 -48.58 -8.49 -8.40
CA ALA A 538 -48.26 -9.66 -9.19
C ALA A 538 -46.75 -9.88 -9.29
N PHE A 539 -45.97 -8.80 -9.48
CA PHE A 539 -44.51 -8.86 -9.44
C PHE A 539 -44.02 -9.38 -8.08
N VAL A 540 -44.43 -8.78 -6.96
CA VAL A 540 -43.96 -9.15 -5.61
C VAL A 540 -44.30 -10.58 -5.24
N ARG A 541 -45.52 -11.07 -5.62
CA ARG A 541 -45.93 -12.46 -5.36
C ARG A 541 -45.06 -13.50 -6.07
N ARG A 542 -44.48 -13.14 -7.22
CA ARG A 542 -43.66 -14.03 -8.07
C ARG A 542 -42.16 -13.79 -7.93
N ALA A 543 -41.78 -12.75 -7.17
CA ALA A 543 -40.36 -12.44 -6.91
C ALA A 543 -39.63 -13.63 -6.29
N SER A 544 -38.41 -13.87 -6.74
CA SER A 544 -37.57 -14.95 -6.22
C SER A 544 -37.21 -14.73 -4.74
N LEU A 545 -36.98 -15.81 -4.00
CA LEU A 545 -36.52 -15.72 -2.61
C LEU A 545 -35.20 -14.96 -2.50
N ARG A 546 -34.25 -15.20 -3.43
CA ARG A 546 -32.99 -14.47 -3.51
C ARG A 546 -33.21 -12.95 -3.58
N TYR A 547 -34.11 -12.48 -4.45
CA TYR A 547 -34.44 -11.07 -4.58
C TYR A 547 -35.02 -10.51 -3.27
N LEU A 548 -35.98 -11.20 -2.67
CA LEU A 548 -36.67 -10.76 -1.45
C LEU A 548 -35.76 -10.83 -0.22
N ALA A 549 -34.79 -11.73 -0.19
CA ALA A 549 -33.79 -11.81 0.87
C ALA A 549 -32.75 -10.67 0.79
N ALA A 550 -32.50 -10.17 -0.44
CA ALA A 550 -31.49 -9.14 -0.70
C ALA A 550 -32.05 -7.69 -0.62
N VAL A 551 -33.35 -7.49 -0.84
CA VAL A 551 -33.93 -6.17 -1.07
C VAL A 551 -34.95 -5.82 0.02
N PRO A 552 -34.79 -4.69 0.76
CA PRO A 552 -35.74 -4.26 1.75
C PRO A 552 -37.15 -4.01 1.17
N ALA A 553 -38.19 -4.23 1.97
CA ALA A 553 -39.58 -4.18 1.52
C ALA A 553 -40.00 -2.86 0.83
N ASP A 554 -39.50 -1.71 1.31
CA ASP A 554 -39.74 -0.42 0.70
C ASP A 554 -39.07 -0.26 -0.68
N GLU A 555 -37.92 -0.85 -0.88
CA GLU A 555 -37.21 -0.88 -2.17
C GLU A 555 -37.91 -1.86 -3.14
N VAL A 556 -38.37 -3.02 -2.65
CA VAL A 556 -39.18 -3.95 -3.43
C VAL A 556 -40.41 -3.26 -3.99
N VAL A 557 -41.12 -2.42 -3.20
CA VAL A 557 -42.27 -1.64 -3.64
C VAL A 557 -41.88 -0.64 -4.73
N ARG A 558 -40.77 0.08 -4.57
CA ARG A 558 -40.26 1.02 -5.58
C ARG A 558 -39.92 0.31 -6.89
N GLN A 559 -39.18 -0.79 -6.81
CA GLN A 559 -38.73 -1.55 -7.99
C GLN A 559 -39.90 -2.22 -8.71
N ALA A 560 -40.90 -2.75 -7.99
CA ALA A 560 -42.11 -3.26 -8.55
C ALA A 560 -42.89 -2.15 -9.34
N THR A 561 -42.90 -0.93 -8.82
CA THR A 561 -43.50 0.22 -9.49
C THR A 561 -42.80 0.55 -10.81
N LEU A 562 -41.44 0.52 -10.81
CA LEU A 562 -40.67 0.74 -12.04
C LEU A 562 -40.96 -0.35 -13.07
N ALA A 563 -40.94 -1.63 -12.68
CA ALA A 563 -41.20 -2.76 -13.56
C ALA A 563 -42.59 -2.70 -14.20
N ALA A 564 -43.60 -2.40 -13.41
CA ALA A 564 -44.97 -2.27 -13.94
C ALA A 564 -45.12 -1.07 -14.91
N ALA A 565 -44.43 0.04 -14.66
CA ALA A 565 -44.44 1.18 -15.57
C ALA A 565 -43.72 0.85 -16.90
N VAL A 566 -42.68 0.02 -16.90
CA VAL A 566 -42.01 -0.49 -18.11
C VAL A 566 -42.95 -1.45 -18.88
N SER A 567 -43.60 -2.38 -18.17
CA SER A 567 -44.57 -3.30 -18.77
C SER A 567 -45.72 -2.56 -19.43
N ALA A 568 -46.27 -1.54 -18.77
CA ALA A 568 -47.39 -0.73 -19.28
C ALA A 568 -47.01 0.11 -20.52
N ALA A 569 -45.75 0.55 -20.63
CA ALA A 569 -45.27 1.34 -21.77
C ALA A 569 -45.25 0.56 -23.09
N GLY A 570 -45.02 -0.78 -23.05
CA GLY A 570 -45.08 -1.66 -24.21
C GLY A 570 -43.97 -1.47 -25.26
N LEU A 571 -43.05 -0.53 -25.07
CA LEU A 571 -41.97 -0.20 -25.98
C LEU A 571 -40.71 -1.05 -25.63
N GLN A 572 -39.98 -1.45 -26.66
CA GLN A 572 -38.79 -2.29 -26.52
C GLN A 572 -37.58 -1.57 -25.83
N ASP A 573 -37.52 -0.28 -25.96
CA ASP A 573 -36.50 0.61 -25.39
C ASP A 573 -36.99 1.36 -24.11
N ALA A 574 -38.21 0.99 -23.62
CA ALA A 574 -38.72 1.55 -22.39
C ALA A 574 -37.84 1.16 -21.17
N PHE A 575 -37.49 2.14 -20.37
CA PHE A 575 -36.83 1.95 -19.08
C PHE A 575 -37.37 2.94 -18.04
N ARG A 576 -37.15 2.62 -16.78
CA ARG A 576 -37.39 3.49 -15.62
C ARG A 576 -36.23 3.35 -14.64
N THR A 577 -35.91 4.44 -13.97
CA THR A 577 -34.84 4.50 -13.01
C THR A 577 -35.31 5.01 -11.65
N ALA A 578 -34.67 4.54 -10.60
CA ALA A 578 -34.80 5.13 -9.27
C ALA A 578 -33.42 5.18 -8.62
N VAL A 579 -33.18 6.23 -7.84
CA VAL A 579 -31.92 6.42 -7.13
C VAL A 579 -32.22 6.56 -5.65
N SER A 580 -31.49 5.81 -4.82
CA SER A 580 -31.54 5.88 -3.36
C SER A 580 -30.13 5.94 -2.77
N PRO A 581 -29.96 6.37 -1.49
CA PRO A 581 -28.67 6.26 -0.81
C PRO A 581 -28.16 4.84 -0.84
N GLY A 582 -26.85 4.68 -1.09
CA GLY A 582 -26.17 3.39 -1.06
C GLY A 582 -25.80 2.96 0.37
N PRO A 583 -25.20 1.77 0.52
CA PRO A 583 -24.86 1.20 1.82
C PRO A 583 -23.65 1.89 2.49
N ALA A 584 -22.91 2.71 1.76
CA ALA A 584 -21.77 3.47 2.28
C ALA A 584 -21.95 4.98 2.01
N PRO A 585 -21.35 5.88 2.82
CA PRO A 585 -21.34 7.31 2.54
C PRO A 585 -20.84 7.62 1.12
N GLN A 586 -21.47 8.59 0.44
CA GLN A 586 -21.14 9.00 -0.93
C GLN A 586 -21.30 7.87 -1.98
N THR A 587 -22.11 6.87 -1.68
CA THR A 587 -22.56 5.86 -2.65
C THR A 587 -24.05 6.00 -2.91
N TRP A 588 -24.49 5.55 -4.08
CA TRP A 588 -25.89 5.55 -4.50
C TRP A 588 -26.26 4.19 -5.03
N ARG A 589 -27.49 3.79 -4.75
CA ARG A 589 -28.11 2.61 -5.36
C ARG A 589 -28.99 3.07 -6.51
N VAL A 590 -28.70 2.59 -7.72
CA VAL A 590 -29.40 2.95 -8.96
C VAL A 590 -30.15 1.71 -9.42
N SER A 591 -31.48 1.70 -9.26
CA SER A 591 -32.36 0.66 -9.79
C SER A 591 -32.80 1.03 -11.20
N VAL A 592 -32.60 0.13 -12.15
CA VAL A 592 -33.00 0.26 -13.55
C VAL A 592 -33.98 -0.87 -13.90
N ALA A 593 -35.22 -0.55 -14.20
CA ALA A 593 -36.14 -1.50 -14.81
C ALA A 593 -36.20 -1.25 -16.33
N ALA A 594 -36.02 -2.29 -17.14
CA ALA A 594 -36.04 -2.20 -18.59
C ALA A 594 -36.50 -3.51 -19.22
N ARG A 595 -36.87 -3.51 -20.50
CA ARG A 595 -37.12 -4.76 -21.26
C ARG A 595 -35.86 -5.58 -21.31
N ASP A 596 -35.95 -6.86 -20.88
CA ASP A 596 -34.82 -7.79 -20.90
C ASP A 596 -34.33 -8.05 -22.31
N ARG A 597 -33.03 -7.88 -22.53
CA ARG A 597 -32.38 -8.13 -23.82
C ARG A 597 -30.89 -8.34 -23.65
N SER A 598 -30.26 -9.08 -24.55
CA SER A 598 -28.81 -9.25 -24.58
C SER A 598 -28.11 -7.89 -24.63
N GLY A 599 -27.12 -7.69 -23.76
CA GLY A 599 -26.33 -6.46 -23.66
C GLY A 599 -26.97 -5.34 -22.84
N LEU A 600 -28.13 -5.53 -22.22
CA LEU A 600 -28.76 -4.54 -21.34
C LEU A 600 -27.82 -4.12 -20.22
N PHE A 601 -27.27 -5.09 -19.48
CA PHE A 601 -26.34 -4.83 -18.39
C PHE A 601 -25.11 -4.01 -18.87
N ALA A 602 -24.55 -4.35 -20.02
CA ALA A 602 -23.45 -3.58 -20.63
C ALA A 602 -23.87 -2.15 -20.98
N ALA A 603 -25.07 -1.94 -21.54
CA ALA A 603 -25.58 -0.62 -21.86
C ALA A 603 -25.71 0.27 -20.62
N ILE A 604 -26.17 -0.28 -19.49
CA ILE A 604 -26.28 0.43 -18.21
C ILE A 604 -24.87 0.78 -17.69
N CYS A 605 -23.93 -0.19 -17.68
CA CYS A 605 -22.52 0.06 -17.30
C CYS A 605 -21.88 1.19 -18.12
N GLY A 606 -22.09 1.18 -19.43
CA GLY A 606 -21.57 2.22 -20.32
C GLY A 606 -22.18 3.59 -20.05
N ALA A 607 -23.48 3.66 -19.81
CA ALA A 607 -24.20 4.90 -19.50
C ALA A 607 -23.75 5.49 -18.15
N LEU A 608 -23.57 4.67 -17.12
CA LEU A 608 -23.03 5.06 -15.81
C LEU A 608 -21.60 5.60 -15.97
N SER A 609 -20.72 4.87 -16.68
CA SER A 609 -19.34 5.30 -16.94
C SER A 609 -19.27 6.63 -17.69
N LEU A 610 -20.12 6.87 -18.71
CA LEU A 610 -20.19 8.15 -19.42
C LEU A 610 -20.68 9.30 -18.53
N SER A 611 -21.40 9.00 -17.47
CA SER A 611 -21.94 9.97 -16.52
C SER A 611 -20.98 10.30 -15.37
N GLY A 612 -19.75 9.72 -15.35
CA GLY A 612 -18.75 9.93 -14.31
C GLY A 612 -19.08 9.18 -13.02
N LEU A 613 -19.71 8.03 -13.15
CA LEU A 613 -20.06 7.16 -12.03
C LEU A 613 -19.26 5.86 -12.10
N ASP A 614 -18.51 5.59 -11.03
CA ASP A 614 -17.82 4.32 -10.81
C ASP A 614 -18.80 3.29 -10.28
N ILE A 615 -18.81 2.11 -10.87
CA ILE A 615 -19.64 0.99 -10.44
C ILE A 615 -18.84 0.17 -9.42
N MET A 616 -19.43 -0.01 -8.23
CA MET A 616 -18.86 -0.78 -7.12
C MET A 616 -19.41 -2.20 -7.09
N GLY A 617 -20.64 -2.40 -7.54
CA GLY A 617 -21.30 -3.68 -7.60
C GLY A 617 -22.62 -3.58 -8.34
N ALA A 618 -23.13 -4.74 -8.75
CA ALA A 618 -24.43 -4.81 -9.41
C ALA A 618 -25.09 -6.17 -9.16
N ASP A 619 -26.40 -6.13 -9.02
CA ASP A 619 -27.29 -7.28 -8.89
C ASP A 619 -28.29 -7.24 -10.05
N ALA A 620 -28.40 -8.33 -10.82
CA ALA A 620 -29.36 -8.46 -11.90
C ALA A 620 -30.45 -9.46 -11.52
N TYR A 621 -31.70 -9.02 -11.63
CA TYR A 621 -32.86 -9.80 -11.29
C TYR A 621 -33.79 -9.94 -12.49
N ASP A 622 -34.20 -11.18 -12.78
CA ASP A 622 -35.25 -11.41 -13.78
C ASP A 622 -36.60 -10.98 -13.19
N ALA A 623 -37.19 -9.98 -13.77
CA ALA A 623 -38.57 -9.63 -13.48
C ALA A 623 -39.52 -10.38 -14.43
N HIS A 624 -40.80 -10.55 -14.01
CA HIS A 624 -41.79 -11.24 -14.79
C HIS A 624 -42.13 -10.49 -16.10
N GLU A 625 -42.54 -11.20 -17.12
CA GLU A 625 -43.01 -10.66 -18.41
C GLU A 625 -41.94 -9.97 -19.27
N GLY A 626 -40.66 -10.45 -19.18
CA GLY A 626 -39.57 -9.94 -20.01
C GLY A 626 -39.11 -8.54 -19.62
N VAL A 627 -39.26 -8.17 -18.34
CA VAL A 627 -38.64 -7.01 -17.72
C VAL A 627 -37.49 -7.47 -16.83
N ALA A 628 -36.32 -6.84 -16.92
CA ALA A 628 -35.21 -7.00 -16.00
C ALA A 628 -35.16 -5.85 -14.99
N ILE A 629 -34.74 -6.14 -13.78
CA ILE A 629 -34.38 -5.12 -12.78
C ILE A 629 -32.91 -5.30 -12.45
N ASP A 630 -32.10 -4.32 -12.83
CA ASP A 630 -30.69 -4.26 -12.51
C ASP A 630 -30.44 -3.17 -11.45
N VAL A 631 -29.76 -3.53 -10.38
CA VAL A 631 -29.48 -2.64 -9.26
C VAL A 631 -27.98 -2.42 -9.17
N PHE A 632 -27.54 -1.20 -9.41
CA PHE A 632 -26.13 -0.84 -9.36
C PHE A 632 -25.82 -0.03 -8.11
N THR A 633 -24.75 -0.38 -7.43
CA THR A 633 -24.15 0.49 -6.41
C THR A 633 -23.02 1.28 -7.05
N VAL A 634 -23.14 2.62 -7.02
CA VAL A 634 -22.20 3.52 -7.70
C VAL A 634 -21.68 4.60 -6.75
N ARG A 635 -20.54 5.19 -7.11
CA ARG A 635 -19.98 6.40 -6.48
C ARG A 635 -19.55 7.40 -7.55
N SER A 636 -19.27 8.66 -7.18
CA SER A 636 -18.66 9.62 -8.11
C SER A 636 -17.20 9.31 -8.36
N ASP A 637 -16.72 9.35 -9.61
CA ASP A 637 -15.32 9.18 -9.99
C ASP A 637 -14.43 10.38 -9.59
N THR A 638 -15.03 11.57 -9.44
CA THR A 638 -14.34 12.84 -9.19
C THR A 638 -14.40 13.34 -7.74
N ARG A 639 -15.00 12.59 -6.80
CA ARG A 639 -15.34 13.02 -5.43
C ARG A 639 -16.25 14.27 -5.38
N ALA A 640 -16.82 14.70 -6.49
CA ALA A 640 -17.83 15.75 -6.53
C ALA A 640 -19.17 15.20 -6.00
N SER A 641 -20.02 16.08 -5.48
CA SER A 641 -21.41 15.70 -5.13
C SER A 641 -22.15 15.30 -6.40
N VAL A 642 -22.81 14.15 -6.38
CA VAL A 642 -23.69 13.73 -7.47
C VAL A 642 -25.00 14.52 -7.37
N ASP A 643 -25.30 15.28 -8.41
CA ASP A 643 -26.46 16.16 -8.48
C ASP A 643 -27.54 15.63 -9.46
N THR A 644 -28.66 16.34 -9.56
CA THR A 644 -29.72 16.00 -10.50
C THR A 644 -29.28 16.03 -11.96
N ALA A 645 -28.30 16.86 -12.32
CA ALA A 645 -27.75 16.92 -13.68
C ALA A 645 -27.02 15.63 -14.08
N THR A 646 -26.31 15.02 -13.13
CA THR A 646 -25.64 13.73 -13.32
C THR A 646 -26.64 12.62 -13.63
N TRP A 647 -27.77 12.55 -12.88
CA TRP A 647 -28.79 11.55 -13.11
C TRP A 647 -29.54 11.76 -14.44
N THR A 648 -29.85 13.00 -14.79
CA THR A 648 -30.40 13.34 -16.10
C THR A 648 -29.49 12.99 -17.25
N ALA A 649 -28.16 13.17 -17.05
CA ALA A 649 -27.15 12.75 -18.02
C ALA A 649 -27.14 11.23 -18.17
N PHE A 650 -27.20 10.49 -17.05
CA PHE A 650 -27.25 9.02 -17.03
C PHE A 650 -28.48 8.52 -17.84
N GLU A 651 -29.67 9.02 -17.55
CA GLU A 651 -30.91 8.62 -18.28
C GLU A 651 -30.81 8.90 -19.77
N ARG A 652 -30.26 10.05 -20.16
CA ARG A 652 -30.02 10.40 -21.57
C ARG A 652 -28.99 9.45 -22.22
N HIS A 653 -27.88 9.11 -21.53
CA HIS A 653 -26.89 8.18 -22.04
C HIS A 653 -27.47 6.78 -22.15
N LEU A 654 -28.29 6.34 -21.18
CA LEU A 654 -28.94 5.04 -21.22
C LEU A 654 -29.99 4.97 -22.38
N SER A 655 -30.81 5.99 -22.52
CA SER A 655 -31.75 6.08 -23.67
C SER A 655 -31.02 5.97 -25.00
N GLY A 656 -29.89 6.70 -25.15
CA GLY A 656 -29.07 6.61 -26.35
C GLY A 656 -28.43 5.21 -26.53
N ALA A 657 -27.98 4.58 -25.46
CA ALA A 657 -27.38 3.24 -25.50
C ALA A 657 -28.41 2.16 -25.89
N LEU A 658 -29.67 2.31 -25.47
CA LEU A 658 -30.74 1.38 -25.79
C LEU A 658 -31.23 1.50 -27.24
N THR A 659 -31.11 2.67 -27.85
CA THR A 659 -31.47 2.93 -29.27
C THR A 659 -30.30 2.77 -30.25
N ASP A 660 -29.07 3.17 -29.85
CA ASP A 660 -27.84 3.07 -30.65
C ASP A 660 -26.66 2.56 -29.82
N PRO A 661 -26.50 1.23 -29.68
CA PRO A 661 -25.35 0.65 -28.99
C PRO A 661 -23.98 1.00 -29.60
N SER A 662 -23.91 1.26 -30.90
CA SER A 662 -22.66 1.59 -31.58
C SER A 662 -22.18 3.01 -31.24
N GLY A 663 -23.12 3.94 -31.07
CA GLY A 663 -22.83 5.28 -30.60
C GLY A 663 -22.36 5.32 -29.14
N LEU A 664 -22.82 4.40 -28.28
CA LEU A 664 -22.31 4.25 -26.93
C LEU A 664 -20.84 3.85 -26.93
N ALA A 665 -20.49 2.81 -27.69
CA ALA A 665 -19.10 2.32 -27.80
C ALA A 665 -18.14 3.41 -28.30
N SER A 666 -18.56 4.19 -29.30
CA SER A 666 -17.76 5.29 -29.85
C SER A 666 -17.46 6.38 -28.82
N ARG A 667 -18.49 6.78 -28.04
CA ARG A 667 -18.34 7.79 -26.97
C ARG A 667 -17.45 7.29 -25.81
N LEU A 668 -17.57 6.03 -25.45
CA LEU A 668 -16.69 5.43 -24.44
C LEU A 668 -15.24 5.40 -24.92
N ALA A 669 -14.99 4.98 -26.17
CA ALA A 669 -13.65 4.97 -26.75
C ALA A 669 -13.03 6.38 -26.83
N GLU A 670 -13.84 7.42 -27.09
CA GLU A 670 -13.39 8.81 -27.04
C GLU A 670 -12.99 9.22 -25.62
N ARG A 671 -13.84 8.91 -24.61
CA ARG A 671 -13.53 9.21 -23.21
C ARG A 671 -12.29 8.47 -22.71
N GLN A 672 -12.10 7.22 -23.11
CA GLN A 672 -10.90 6.44 -22.78
C GLN A 672 -9.60 7.08 -23.31
N ARG A 673 -9.62 7.69 -24.49
CA ARG A 673 -8.46 8.41 -25.03
C ARG A 673 -8.08 9.63 -24.18
N HIS A 674 -9.04 10.30 -23.57
CA HIS A 674 -8.79 11.43 -22.67
C HIS A 674 -8.38 11.01 -21.25
N TYR A 675 -8.82 9.84 -20.81
CA TYR A 675 -8.53 9.28 -19.49
C TYR A 675 -7.96 7.86 -19.63
N PRO A 676 -6.71 7.72 -20.09
CA PRO A 676 -6.10 6.40 -20.29
C PRO A 676 -5.83 5.72 -18.94
N ALA A 677 -5.70 4.41 -18.95
CA ALA A 677 -5.31 3.62 -17.79
C ALA A 677 -4.00 4.16 -17.18
N ARG A 678 -3.98 4.33 -15.87
CA ARG A 678 -2.83 4.86 -15.11
C ARG A 678 -1.73 3.82 -14.91
N THR A 679 -2.08 2.54 -15.00
CA THR A 679 -1.21 1.40 -14.72
C THR A 679 -1.21 0.47 -15.93
N ARG A 680 -0.08 -0.16 -16.23
CA ARG A 680 0.00 -1.26 -17.19
C ARG A 680 -0.13 -2.57 -16.44
N TYR A 681 -1.13 -3.36 -16.79
CA TYR A 681 -1.37 -4.68 -16.20
C TYR A 681 -1.79 -5.67 -17.28
N ARG A 682 -1.21 -6.89 -17.25
CA ARG A 682 -1.61 -7.95 -18.17
C ARG A 682 -2.90 -8.59 -17.67
N THR A 683 -3.95 -8.51 -18.46
CA THR A 683 -5.26 -9.06 -18.12
C THR A 683 -5.19 -10.55 -17.80
N ARG A 684 -5.73 -10.92 -16.63
CA ARG A 684 -5.89 -12.30 -16.17
C ARG A 684 -7.36 -12.60 -15.99
N VAL A 685 -7.76 -13.79 -16.41
CA VAL A 685 -9.13 -14.30 -16.26
C VAL A 685 -9.03 -15.67 -15.61
N GLU A 686 -9.69 -15.81 -14.47
CA GLU A 686 -9.77 -17.05 -13.70
C GLU A 686 -11.24 -17.44 -13.56
N THR A 687 -11.57 -18.70 -13.75
CA THR A 687 -12.91 -19.24 -13.56
C THR A 687 -12.91 -20.13 -12.33
N ARG A 688 -13.94 -20.00 -11.52
CA ARG A 688 -14.14 -20.82 -10.32
C ARG A 688 -15.53 -21.40 -10.34
N ASP A 689 -15.67 -22.62 -9.85
CA ASP A 689 -16.98 -23.15 -9.51
C ASP A 689 -17.52 -22.38 -8.31
N SER A 690 -18.64 -21.70 -8.47
CA SER A 690 -19.29 -20.94 -7.42
C SER A 690 -20.52 -21.63 -6.84
N GLY A 691 -20.68 -22.93 -7.12
CA GLY A 691 -21.78 -23.74 -6.60
C GLY A 691 -22.92 -23.96 -7.60
N VAL A 692 -24.09 -24.31 -7.10
CA VAL A 692 -25.22 -24.86 -7.89
C VAL A 692 -25.85 -23.84 -8.84
N TYR A 693 -25.66 -22.52 -8.62
CA TYR A 693 -26.50 -21.49 -9.28
C TYR A 693 -25.81 -20.63 -10.32
N ALA A 694 -24.49 -20.54 -10.36
CA ALA A 694 -23.76 -19.71 -11.32
C ALA A 694 -22.27 -20.09 -11.40
N THR A 695 -21.60 -19.66 -12.46
CA THR A 695 -20.15 -19.78 -12.61
C THR A 695 -19.47 -18.46 -12.30
N ALA A 696 -18.49 -18.46 -11.38
CA ALA A 696 -17.73 -17.27 -11.05
C ALA A 696 -16.58 -17.05 -12.05
N VAL A 697 -16.50 -15.84 -12.58
CA VAL A 697 -15.40 -15.39 -13.45
C VAL A 697 -14.73 -14.18 -12.81
N GLU A 698 -13.49 -14.37 -12.36
CA GLU A 698 -12.66 -13.28 -11.84
C GLU A 698 -11.79 -12.71 -12.95
N VAL A 699 -11.84 -11.38 -13.13
CA VAL A 699 -11.02 -10.65 -14.10
C VAL A 699 -10.14 -9.65 -13.37
N ARG A 700 -8.85 -9.68 -13.65
CA ARG A 700 -7.91 -8.66 -13.21
C ARG A 700 -7.35 -7.93 -14.42
N ALA A 701 -7.51 -6.62 -14.49
CA ALA A 701 -7.10 -5.80 -15.63
C ALA A 701 -6.64 -4.41 -15.16
N ALA A 702 -5.97 -3.67 -16.05
CA ALA A 702 -5.71 -2.25 -15.79
C ALA A 702 -7.03 -1.48 -15.70
N ASP A 703 -7.23 -0.71 -14.61
CA ASP A 703 -8.46 0.05 -14.43
C ASP A 703 -8.52 1.22 -15.42
N ARG A 704 -9.70 1.38 -16.04
CA ARG A 704 -9.98 2.43 -17.00
C ARG A 704 -11.48 2.70 -17.14
N VAL A 705 -11.80 3.86 -17.65
CA VAL A 705 -13.20 4.23 -17.95
C VAL A 705 -13.84 3.19 -18.88
N GLY A 706 -15.00 2.67 -18.52
CA GLY A 706 -15.75 1.72 -19.33
C GLY A 706 -15.22 0.29 -19.34
N LEU A 707 -14.27 -0.07 -18.44
CA LEU A 707 -13.78 -1.45 -18.33
C LEU A 707 -14.96 -2.42 -18.10
N LEU A 708 -15.83 -2.13 -17.12
CA LEU A 708 -16.97 -2.99 -16.80
C LEU A 708 -17.96 -3.13 -17.98
N TYR A 709 -18.12 -2.08 -18.80
CA TYR A 709 -18.88 -2.16 -20.05
C TYR A 709 -18.27 -3.18 -21.02
N ASP A 710 -16.97 -3.12 -21.24
CA ASP A 710 -16.27 -4.01 -22.16
C ASP A 710 -16.33 -5.48 -21.69
N LEU A 711 -16.20 -5.71 -20.37
CA LEU A 711 -16.33 -7.03 -19.76
C LEU A 711 -17.76 -7.57 -19.90
N ALA A 712 -18.75 -6.76 -19.54
CA ALA A 712 -20.15 -7.13 -19.64
C ALA A 712 -20.57 -7.42 -21.10
N LEU A 713 -20.04 -6.66 -22.05
CA LEU A 713 -20.28 -6.90 -23.46
C LEU A 713 -19.64 -8.20 -23.97
N ALA A 714 -18.46 -8.57 -23.44
CA ALA A 714 -17.81 -9.85 -23.75
C ALA A 714 -18.68 -11.04 -23.29
N PHE A 715 -19.27 -10.97 -22.10
CA PHE A 715 -20.20 -11.98 -21.60
C PHE A 715 -21.45 -12.07 -22.48
N ALA A 716 -22.11 -10.95 -22.74
CA ALA A 716 -23.33 -10.90 -23.57
C ALA A 716 -23.10 -11.46 -24.99
N GLN A 717 -21.96 -11.13 -25.61
CA GLN A 717 -21.59 -11.63 -26.94
C GLN A 717 -21.21 -13.14 -26.95
N SER A 718 -20.99 -13.71 -25.77
CA SER A 718 -20.73 -15.14 -25.60
C SER A 718 -21.98 -15.92 -25.19
N GLY A 719 -23.18 -15.27 -25.19
CA GLY A 719 -24.44 -15.90 -24.80
C GLY A 719 -24.57 -16.08 -23.29
N LEU A 720 -23.79 -15.35 -22.47
CA LEU A 720 -23.84 -15.46 -21.02
C LEU A 720 -24.60 -14.27 -20.40
N ARG A 721 -25.33 -14.56 -19.33
CA ARG A 721 -26.08 -13.60 -18.53
C ARG A 721 -25.34 -13.33 -17.21
N ILE A 722 -25.12 -12.06 -16.88
CA ILE A 722 -24.58 -11.65 -15.58
C ILE A 722 -25.72 -11.65 -14.57
N ARG A 723 -25.55 -12.35 -13.45
CA ARG A 723 -26.48 -12.38 -12.33
C ARG A 723 -26.06 -11.46 -11.21
N TRP A 724 -24.75 -11.32 -11.05
CA TRP A 724 -24.15 -10.52 -10.01
C TRP A 724 -22.75 -10.09 -10.45
N ALA A 725 -22.34 -8.90 -10.02
CA ALA A 725 -21.00 -8.40 -10.27
C ALA A 725 -20.50 -7.58 -9.09
N ARG A 726 -19.19 -7.71 -8.83
CA ARG A 726 -18.48 -6.88 -7.86
C ARG A 726 -17.23 -6.30 -8.53
N ALA A 727 -17.08 -4.98 -8.44
CA ALA A 727 -15.94 -4.27 -9.02
C ALA A 727 -15.10 -3.62 -7.91
N LEU A 728 -13.83 -3.94 -7.87
CA LEU A 728 -12.89 -3.44 -6.88
C LEU A 728 -11.64 -2.94 -7.59
N THR A 729 -11.32 -1.66 -7.43
CA THR A 729 -10.07 -1.09 -7.98
C THR A 729 -9.10 -0.77 -6.87
N LYS A 730 -7.86 -1.23 -7.03
CA LYS A 730 -6.75 -0.87 -6.16
C LYS A 730 -5.50 -0.59 -6.97
N ASP A 731 -4.84 0.55 -6.68
CA ASP A 731 -3.58 0.97 -7.32
C ASP A 731 -3.62 0.95 -8.86
N GLY A 732 -4.80 1.26 -9.41
CA GLY A 732 -5.03 1.28 -10.86
C GLY A 732 -5.20 -0.10 -11.51
N VAL A 733 -5.37 -1.17 -10.70
CA VAL A 733 -5.75 -2.50 -11.17
C VAL A 733 -7.16 -2.82 -10.67
N ALA A 734 -8.05 -3.13 -11.61
CA ALA A 734 -9.38 -3.63 -11.32
C ALA A 734 -9.33 -5.14 -11.06
N ARG A 735 -10.06 -5.57 -10.04
CA ARG A 735 -10.41 -6.96 -9.76
C ARG A 735 -11.92 -7.06 -9.77
N ASP A 736 -12.47 -7.56 -10.87
CA ASP A 736 -13.90 -7.66 -11.08
C ASP A 736 -14.32 -9.13 -11.04
N VAL A 737 -15.34 -9.44 -10.25
CA VAL A 737 -15.90 -10.79 -10.13
C VAL A 737 -17.32 -10.77 -10.67
N PHE A 738 -17.64 -11.71 -11.54
CA PHE A 738 -18.95 -11.89 -12.15
C PHE A 738 -19.47 -13.28 -11.85
N HIS A 739 -20.72 -13.38 -11.44
CA HIS A 739 -21.46 -14.64 -11.46
C HIS A 739 -22.33 -14.66 -12.71
N VAL A 740 -22.08 -15.65 -13.55
CA VAL A 740 -22.72 -15.79 -14.87
C VAL A 740 -23.43 -17.10 -15.03
N THR A 741 -24.50 -17.07 -15.82
CA THR A 741 -25.26 -18.26 -16.26
C THR A 741 -25.37 -18.26 -17.77
N ASP A 742 -25.78 -19.38 -18.33
CA ASP A 742 -26.22 -19.46 -19.72
C ASP A 742 -27.60 -18.76 -19.92
N GLU A 743 -28.14 -18.83 -21.13
CA GLU A 743 -29.47 -18.26 -21.47
C GLU A 743 -30.63 -18.98 -20.75
N MET A 744 -30.43 -20.24 -20.31
CA MET A 744 -31.40 -21.04 -19.57
C MET A 744 -31.37 -20.77 -18.06
N GLY A 745 -30.36 -20.03 -17.58
CA GLY A 745 -30.16 -19.74 -16.17
C GLY A 745 -29.31 -20.75 -15.43
N GLU A 746 -28.66 -21.69 -16.15
CA GLU A 746 -27.82 -22.74 -15.58
C GLU A 746 -26.34 -22.31 -15.51
N PRO A 747 -25.55 -22.82 -14.54
CA PRO A 747 -24.11 -22.64 -14.50
C PRO A 747 -23.42 -23.13 -15.77
N VAL A 748 -22.32 -22.49 -16.15
CA VAL A 748 -21.56 -22.84 -17.35
C VAL A 748 -20.32 -23.64 -16.98
N ASP A 749 -20.33 -24.94 -17.30
CA ASP A 749 -19.22 -25.87 -17.01
C ASP A 749 -18.38 -26.22 -18.23
N ASP A 750 -18.78 -25.78 -19.44
CA ASP A 750 -18.05 -26.08 -20.67
C ASP A 750 -16.74 -25.26 -20.75
N PRO A 751 -15.56 -25.95 -20.68
CA PRO A 751 -14.28 -25.26 -20.76
C PRO A 751 -14.05 -24.50 -22.10
N GLY A 752 -14.71 -24.95 -23.17
CA GLY A 752 -14.64 -24.29 -24.47
C GLY A 752 -15.35 -22.94 -24.46
N VAL A 753 -16.53 -22.86 -23.88
CA VAL A 753 -17.28 -21.61 -23.69
C VAL A 753 -16.50 -20.66 -22.78
N LEU A 754 -16.03 -21.14 -21.62
CA LEU A 754 -15.25 -20.34 -20.67
C LEU A 754 -13.91 -19.86 -21.28
N GLY A 755 -13.24 -20.72 -22.07
CA GLY A 755 -12.03 -20.36 -22.80
C GLY A 755 -12.27 -19.26 -23.83
N HIS A 756 -13.39 -19.33 -24.57
CA HIS A 756 -13.80 -18.31 -25.54
C HIS A 756 -14.11 -16.97 -24.87
N VAL A 757 -14.83 -16.99 -23.77
CA VAL A 757 -15.11 -15.80 -22.94
C VAL A 757 -13.81 -15.17 -22.46
N ALA A 758 -12.90 -15.96 -21.89
CA ALA A 758 -11.61 -15.48 -21.40
C ALA A 758 -10.75 -14.84 -22.51
N MET A 759 -10.82 -15.38 -23.74
CA MET A 759 -10.15 -14.79 -24.89
C MET A 759 -10.76 -13.42 -25.24
N ARG A 760 -12.09 -13.32 -25.36
CA ARG A 760 -12.78 -12.06 -25.66
C ARG A 760 -12.55 -10.99 -24.59
N ILE A 761 -12.52 -11.36 -23.32
CA ILE A 761 -12.19 -10.46 -22.22
C ILE A 761 -10.76 -9.91 -22.38
N ARG A 762 -9.77 -10.78 -22.70
CA ARG A 762 -8.37 -10.34 -22.89
C ARG A 762 -8.19 -9.42 -24.11
N GLU A 763 -9.03 -9.56 -25.13
CA GLU A 763 -8.99 -8.70 -26.32
C GLU A 763 -9.58 -7.30 -26.04
N ARG A 764 -10.50 -7.17 -25.07
CA ARG A 764 -11.19 -5.93 -24.77
C ARG A 764 -10.67 -5.18 -23.55
N ALA A 765 -10.13 -5.89 -22.57
CA ALA A 765 -9.61 -5.34 -21.31
C ALA A 765 -8.11 -4.99 -21.44
#